data_3c6400fe136324836aad18dec17bbca4
#
_entry.id   3c6400fe136324836aad18dec17bbca4
#
_cell.length_a   1.000
_cell.length_b   1.000
_cell.length_c   1.000
_cell.angle_alpha   90.00
_cell.angle_beta   90.00
_cell.angle_gamma   90.00
#
_symmetry.space_group_name_H-M   'P 1'
#
loop_
_entity.id
_entity.type
_entity.pdbx_description
1 polymer ?
#
loop_
_entity_poly.entity_id
_entity_poly.type
_entity_poly.pdbx_seq_one_letter_code
_entity_poly.pdbx_strand_id
1 'polypeptide(L)'
;MKPGSRQQEGQQQAPHPFEAYPIINRSAAGERIYERPKKKIILMFYWESECLIMHEIPQMKPVSAKAARNIPASGRHPLLLGACAICIVLALFAENLYAQAAHPPGIQFTDVTAQSGIKFVHYRGNNGIAIIREVFGPGLCVADFDGDGWQDIYFVNGRDLYDRGVTVRNALYHNNGDGTFTDVTDKAGVPGTGYGLGCVWGDYDNDGFPDLYVTQYGRNVLYHNNGDGTFTDVTDKAKVAGMEAGTFHGGATFFDYDRDGRLDLYVGGYVTLGPDSPRYCDFIDVRTNCPPSVYKGSPAVLYHNNGDGTFTDVTSTAGIYQPEGKNLSVGAADYDNDGWPDLFVANDGLNAYLYHNDHKGTFSEVGLLSGMALTGRGKTMAAMCISLGDYDNDGLLDLYISDFQKASDHLWHNEGKGSFEEVSDQAGITIPTRDVLSFGGGFFDYDNDGWLDLFIANGHVYPEVEQSADKVHFKQINSLFHNEGTGKFVETTKQAGPGFTTPYVGRGVAFADFDNDGFVEMVVGNNGDPPLLLHNSGGNGNHFINFRLVGTKSNRDAMGARIHVVAGGLSQIREVAGGGSYLSQSDLRANFGLGKTTRAETVEITWPSGMRQVFHNVEADKFYEIEEGKDELSQQRFAHSTPTIPSSKK
;
A
#
# COMPACT_ATOMS: atom_id res chain seq x y z
N MET A 1 48.42 54.43 -1.59
CA MET A 1 47.62 55.62 -1.84
C MET A 1 46.16 55.21 -1.89
N LYS A 2 45.35 55.62 -0.93
CA LYS A 2 43.88 55.70 -0.94
C LYS A 2 43.49 57.01 -1.72
N PRO A 3 42.22 57.26 -2.10
CA PRO A 3 40.90 56.70 -1.69
C PRO A 3 39.97 56.51 -2.91
N GLY A 4 38.78 56.01 -2.73
CA GLY A 4 37.54 56.55 -2.31
C GLY A 4 36.31 55.72 -2.67
N SER A 5 35.52 55.50 -1.69
CA SER A 5 34.11 55.24 -1.45
C SER A 5 33.06 55.54 -2.51
N ARG A 6 32.05 54.67 -2.62
CA ARG A 6 30.62 55.03 -2.40
C ARG A 6 29.76 53.78 -2.28
N GLN A 7 29.10 53.63 -1.14
CA GLN A 7 27.97 52.75 -0.89
C GLN A 7 26.74 53.20 -1.68
N GLN A 8 25.95 52.25 -2.16
CA GLN A 8 24.51 52.46 -2.38
C GLN A 8 23.79 51.26 -1.75
N GLU A 9 23.03 51.58 -0.72
CA GLU A 9 22.07 50.75 -0.06
C GLU A 9 20.88 50.50 -1.02
N GLY A 10 20.62 49.20 -1.28
CA GLY A 10 19.38 48.73 -1.89
C GLY A 10 18.51 48.11 -0.81
N GLN A 11 17.43 48.74 -0.45
CA GLN A 11 16.43 48.26 0.50
C GLN A 11 15.77 46.99 -0.03
N GLN A 12 15.93 45.87 0.72
CA GLN A 12 15.09 44.69 0.57
C GLN A 12 13.75 44.96 1.29
N GLN A 13 12.65 44.91 0.56
CA GLN A 13 11.31 44.85 1.11
C GLN A 13 11.06 43.45 1.67
N ALA A 14 10.68 43.40 2.95
CA ALA A 14 10.17 42.22 3.60
C ALA A 14 8.73 41.88 3.11
N PRO A 15 8.34 40.59 3.05
CA PRO A 15 6.96 40.24 2.73
C PRO A 15 6.03 40.49 3.93
N HIS A 16 4.82 40.94 3.64
CA HIS A 16 3.76 41.26 4.58
C HIS A 16 3.30 40.02 5.38
N PRO A 17 2.93 40.19 6.67
CA PRO A 17 2.37 39.13 7.49
C PRO A 17 0.90 38.85 7.14
N PHE A 18 0.50 37.59 7.28
CA PHE A 18 -0.88 37.10 7.16
C PHE A 18 -1.81 37.83 8.11
N GLU A 19 -2.94 38.32 7.59
CA GLU A 19 -4.01 38.91 8.37
C GLU A 19 -4.70 37.85 9.24
N ALA A 20 -4.70 38.13 10.56
CA ALA A 20 -5.45 37.36 11.56
C ALA A 20 -6.92 37.77 11.53
N TYR A 21 -7.84 36.83 11.48
CA TYR A 21 -9.27 37.07 11.70
C TYR A 21 -9.54 37.35 13.18
N PRO A 22 -10.41 38.32 13.51
CA PRO A 22 -10.64 38.74 14.90
C PRO A 22 -11.51 37.77 15.69
N ILE A 23 -11.08 37.47 16.90
CA ILE A 23 -11.86 36.82 17.96
C ILE A 23 -12.96 37.79 18.42
N ILE A 24 -14.22 37.42 18.24
CA ILE A 24 -15.37 38.19 18.78
C ILE A 24 -15.73 37.62 20.16
N ASN A 25 -15.48 38.43 21.20
CA ASN A 25 -15.93 38.21 22.57
C ASN A 25 -17.46 38.38 22.67
N ARG A 26 -18.09 37.49 23.44
CA ARG A 26 -19.51 37.51 23.78
C ARG A 26 -19.80 38.70 24.75
N SER A 27 -20.86 39.47 24.46
CA SER A 27 -21.69 40.06 25.49
C SER A 27 -23.12 40.26 24.99
N ALA A 28 -24.00 39.63 25.72
CA ALA A 28 -25.41 39.88 26.07
C ALA A 28 -26.39 40.59 25.11
N ALA A 29 -27.52 39.87 24.91
CA ALA A 29 -28.89 40.32 24.74
C ALA A 29 -29.31 40.89 23.33
N GLY A 30 -30.22 40.15 22.70
CA GLY A 30 -31.03 40.65 21.59
C GLY A 30 -31.52 39.50 20.69
N GLU A 31 -32.69 38.94 21.02
CA GLU A 31 -33.40 37.99 20.15
C GLU A 31 -33.70 38.58 18.78
N ARG A 32 -33.23 37.96 17.72
CA ARG A 32 -33.80 38.06 16.37
C ARG A 32 -34.03 36.64 15.85
N ILE A 33 -35.30 36.36 15.64
CA ILE A 33 -35.80 35.13 15.01
C ILE A 33 -35.43 35.20 13.51
N TYR A 34 -34.53 34.32 13.07
CA TYR A 34 -34.34 34.03 11.64
C TYR A 34 -35.05 32.72 11.32
N GLU A 35 -36.08 32.80 10.49
CA GLU A 35 -36.75 31.63 9.90
C GLU A 35 -35.76 30.85 9.03
N ARG A 36 -35.59 29.53 9.36
CA ARG A 36 -34.85 28.59 8.52
C ARG A 36 -35.72 28.15 7.34
N PRO A 37 -35.16 28.01 6.13
CA PRO A 37 -35.90 27.44 5.01
C PRO A 37 -36.19 25.95 5.25
N LYS A 38 -37.42 25.55 4.97
CA LYS A 38 -37.94 24.18 5.10
C LYS A 38 -37.16 23.22 4.20
N LYS A 39 -36.49 22.22 4.77
CA LYS A 39 -35.93 21.09 4.02
C LYS A 39 -37.05 20.22 3.47
N LYS A 40 -37.09 20.02 2.17
CA LYS A 40 -37.92 18.99 1.51
C LYS A 40 -37.19 17.65 1.66
N ILE A 41 -37.86 16.63 2.18
CA ILE A 41 -37.39 15.25 2.16
C ILE A 41 -37.99 14.62 0.90
N ILE A 42 -37.16 14.20 -0.02
CA ILE A 42 -37.54 13.45 -1.23
C ILE A 42 -37.14 12.00 -0.96
N LEU A 43 -38.10 11.10 -0.91
CA LEU A 43 -37.88 9.65 -0.91
C LEU A 43 -37.99 9.19 -2.36
N MET A 44 -36.87 8.77 -2.92
CA MET A 44 -36.81 8.12 -4.24
C MET A 44 -36.76 6.60 -4.06
N PHE A 45 -37.68 5.90 -4.68
CA PHE A 45 -37.58 4.46 -4.86
C PHE A 45 -37.21 4.17 -6.31
N TYR A 46 -36.10 3.46 -6.52
CA TYR A 46 -35.73 2.93 -7.83
C TYR A 46 -36.19 1.47 -7.93
N TRP A 47 -36.90 1.14 -8.98
CA TRP A 47 -37.08 -0.24 -9.46
C TRP A 47 -36.66 -0.27 -10.93
N GLU A 48 -36.03 -1.36 -11.31
CA GLU A 48 -35.42 -1.52 -12.63
C GLU A 48 -36.36 -1.14 -13.78
N SER A 49 -35.81 -0.41 -14.73
CA SER A 49 -36.23 -0.16 -16.12
C SER A 49 -37.36 0.78 -16.44
N GLU A 50 -38.03 1.48 -15.53
CA GLU A 50 -38.90 2.61 -15.95
C GLU A 50 -38.97 3.73 -14.88
N CYS A 51 -38.67 4.96 -15.32
CA CYS A 51 -38.77 6.17 -14.51
C CYS A 51 -40.25 6.60 -14.42
N LEU A 52 -40.93 6.26 -13.32
CA LEU A 52 -42.28 6.74 -13.03
C LEU A 52 -42.19 8.05 -12.24
N ILE A 53 -42.45 9.16 -12.92
CA ILE A 53 -42.65 10.45 -12.27
C ILE A 53 -43.97 10.42 -11.52
N MET A 54 -43.94 10.31 -10.20
CA MET A 54 -45.11 10.46 -9.37
C MET A 54 -45.37 11.91 -9.07
N HIS A 55 -46.61 12.33 -9.34
CA HIS A 55 -47.11 13.69 -9.09
C HIS A 55 -47.00 14.11 -7.61
N GLU A 56 -46.82 15.39 -7.40
CA GLU A 56 -46.76 16.05 -6.09
C GLU A 56 -47.99 15.70 -5.23
N ILE A 57 -47.73 15.15 -4.04
CA ILE A 57 -48.78 14.98 -3.00
C ILE A 57 -48.95 16.34 -2.30
N PRO A 58 -50.15 16.92 -2.24
CA PRO A 58 -50.38 18.17 -1.55
C PRO A 58 -50.10 18.03 -0.05
N GLN A 59 -49.41 19.00 0.53
CA GLN A 59 -49.04 19.05 1.94
C GLN A 59 -50.29 18.95 2.83
N MET A 60 -50.41 17.91 3.65
CA MET A 60 -51.34 17.86 4.74
C MET A 60 -50.94 18.91 5.79
N LYS A 61 -51.88 19.83 6.10
CA LYS A 61 -51.71 20.80 7.19
C LYS A 61 -51.65 20.04 8.53
N PRO A 62 -50.80 20.46 9.47
CA PRO A 62 -50.75 19.84 10.78
C PRO A 62 -52.10 20.03 11.48
N VAL A 63 -52.71 18.92 11.88
CA VAL A 63 -53.95 18.90 12.68
C VAL A 63 -53.59 19.37 14.10
N SER A 64 -54.25 20.41 14.58
CA SER A 64 -54.03 20.94 15.92
C SER A 64 -54.38 19.87 16.98
N ALA A 65 -53.65 19.82 18.08
CA ALA A 65 -53.83 18.83 19.17
C ALA A 65 -55.24 18.84 19.81
N LYS A 66 -56.11 19.82 19.49
CA LYS A 66 -57.51 19.87 19.92
C LYS A 66 -58.44 19.05 19.05
N ALA A 67 -58.11 18.74 17.79
CA ALA A 67 -58.95 17.94 16.91
C ALA A 67 -58.84 16.42 17.14
N ALA A 68 -57.79 15.96 17.83
CA ALA A 68 -57.52 14.54 18.05
C ALA A 68 -58.38 13.90 19.16
N ARG A 69 -59.26 14.66 19.87
CA ARG A 69 -60.08 14.12 20.97
C ARG A 69 -61.41 13.50 20.54
N ASN A 70 -61.82 13.59 19.30
CA ASN A 70 -63.12 13.15 18.83
C ASN A 70 -63.08 12.11 17.69
N ILE A 71 -62.09 11.25 17.63
CA ILE A 71 -62.08 10.12 16.69
C ILE A 71 -62.54 8.88 17.48
N PRO A 72 -63.68 8.27 17.11
CA PRO A 72 -64.17 7.08 17.79
C PRO A 72 -63.19 5.91 17.60
N ALA A 73 -62.98 5.10 18.61
CA ALA A 73 -61.98 4.04 18.73
C ALA A 73 -62.19 2.85 17.75
N SER A 74 -63.12 2.92 16.81
CA SER A 74 -63.44 1.86 15.85
C SER A 74 -62.73 1.92 14.49
N GLY A 75 -61.80 2.87 14.27
CA GLY A 75 -61.15 3.09 12.95
C GLY A 75 -59.64 2.85 12.90
N ARG A 76 -59.06 2.15 13.85
CA ARG A 76 -57.64 1.75 13.75
C ARG A 76 -57.53 0.53 12.83
N HIS A 77 -57.14 0.74 11.59
CA HIS A 77 -56.82 -0.36 10.67
C HIS A 77 -55.52 -1.05 11.14
N PRO A 78 -55.57 -2.25 11.72
CA PRO A 78 -54.37 -3.01 12.10
C PRO A 78 -53.49 -3.41 10.89
N LEU A 79 -54.06 -3.32 9.67
CA LEU A 79 -53.39 -3.62 8.42
C LEU A 79 -52.25 -2.63 8.04
N LEU A 80 -52.38 -1.33 8.37
CA LEU A 80 -51.33 -0.34 8.03
C LEU A 80 -50.12 -0.44 8.98
N LEU A 81 -50.35 -0.70 10.27
CA LEU A 81 -49.25 -0.93 11.22
C LEU A 81 -48.55 -2.26 10.95
N GLY A 82 -49.28 -3.29 10.51
CA GLY A 82 -48.72 -4.57 10.08
C GLY A 82 -47.85 -4.44 8.81
N ALA A 83 -48.32 -3.67 7.81
CA ALA A 83 -47.57 -3.43 6.58
C ALA A 83 -46.26 -2.66 6.82
N CYS A 84 -46.26 -1.60 7.65
CA CYS A 84 -45.04 -0.88 8.02
C CYS A 84 -44.05 -1.76 8.81
N ALA A 85 -44.56 -2.60 9.74
CA ALA A 85 -43.68 -3.52 10.48
C ALA A 85 -43.06 -4.60 9.56
N ILE A 86 -43.85 -5.12 8.61
CA ILE A 86 -43.34 -6.08 7.61
C ILE A 86 -42.29 -5.43 6.68
N CYS A 87 -42.50 -4.19 6.23
CA CYS A 87 -41.52 -3.47 5.42
C CYS A 87 -40.23 -3.19 6.19
N ILE A 88 -40.28 -2.85 7.47
CA ILE A 88 -39.11 -2.67 8.32
C ILE A 88 -38.37 -4.01 8.54
N VAL A 89 -39.10 -5.09 8.79
CA VAL A 89 -38.53 -6.44 8.94
C VAL A 89 -37.90 -6.90 7.62
N LEU A 90 -38.55 -6.66 6.49
CA LEU A 90 -38.00 -7.00 5.17
C LEU A 90 -36.78 -6.16 4.81
N ALA A 91 -36.74 -4.87 5.18
CA ALA A 91 -35.57 -4.01 5.02
C ALA A 91 -34.40 -4.49 5.89
N LEU A 92 -34.66 -4.83 7.16
CA LEU A 92 -33.64 -5.38 8.06
C LEU A 92 -33.18 -6.79 7.63
N PHE A 93 -34.06 -7.60 7.03
CA PHE A 93 -33.69 -8.88 6.42
C PHE A 93 -32.87 -8.68 5.12
N ALA A 94 -33.23 -7.69 4.30
CA ALA A 94 -32.46 -7.35 3.09
C ALA A 94 -31.07 -6.83 3.45
N GLU A 95 -30.93 -5.95 4.46
CA GLU A 95 -29.62 -5.50 4.95
C GLU A 95 -28.77 -6.64 5.53
N ASN A 96 -29.40 -7.61 6.26
CA ASN A 96 -28.67 -8.79 6.73
C ASN A 96 -28.30 -9.77 5.61
N LEU A 97 -29.14 -9.94 4.60
CA LEU A 97 -28.85 -10.75 3.41
C LEU A 97 -27.76 -10.09 2.55
N TYR A 98 -27.77 -8.76 2.44
CA TYR A 98 -26.75 -8.00 1.73
C TYR A 98 -25.39 -8.08 2.46
N ALA A 99 -25.41 -7.94 3.79
CA ALA A 99 -24.19 -8.10 4.61
C ALA A 99 -23.64 -9.54 4.61
N GLN A 100 -24.48 -10.57 4.41
CA GLN A 100 -24.04 -11.95 4.25
C GLN A 100 -23.58 -12.27 2.81
N ALA A 101 -24.06 -11.56 1.80
CA ALA A 101 -23.61 -11.72 0.42
C ALA A 101 -22.26 -11.02 0.14
N ALA A 102 -21.90 -10.04 0.96
CA ALA A 102 -20.66 -9.28 0.84
C ALA A 102 -19.41 -10.05 1.33
N HIS A 103 -19.56 -11.30 1.76
CA HIS A 103 -18.41 -12.11 2.18
C HIS A 103 -18.58 -13.54 1.65
N PRO A 104 -17.63 -14.04 0.83
CA PRO A 104 -17.69 -15.43 0.42
C PRO A 104 -17.76 -16.35 1.66
N PRO A 105 -18.74 -17.25 1.75
CA PRO A 105 -18.84 -18.13 2.91
C PRO A 105 -17.62 -19.05 2.94
N GLY A 106 -16.82 -18.94 4.01
CA GLY A 106 -15.76 -19.89 4.30
C GLY A 106 -14.37 -19.28 4.47
N ILE A 107 -14.04 -18.13 3.87
CA ILE A 107 -12.69 -17.55 4.00
C ILE A 107 -12.53 -16.87 5.36
N GLN A 108 -11.47 -17.25 6.06
CA GLN A 108 -11.09 -16.72 7.36
C GLN A 108 -9.58 -16.50 7.41
N PHE A 109 -9.17 -15.37 7.94
CA PHE A 109 -7.77 -15.11 8.25
C PHE A 109 -7.48 -15.44 9.71
N THR A 110 -6.42 -16.17 9.93
CA THR A 110 -5.97 -16.56 11.28
C THR A 110 -4.54 -16.06 11.50
N ASP A 111 -4.30 -15.43 12.65
CA ASP A 111 -2.94 -15.11 13.08
C ASP A 111 -2.17 -16.38 13.43
N VAL A 112 -1.20 -16.74 12.60
CA VAL A 112 -0.33 -17.90 12.77
C VAL A 112 1.10 -17.53 13.20
N THR A 113 1.35 -16.27 13.55
CA THR A 113 2.69 -15.76 13.91
C THR A 113 3.34 -16.59 15.02
N ALA A 114 2.61 -16.92 16.07
CA ALA A 114 3.16 -17.70 17.19
C ALA A 114 3.52 -19.13 16.79
N GLN A 115 2.76 -19.75 15.87
CA GLN A 115 2.97 -21.11 15.37
C GLN A 115 4.06 -21.17 14.31
N SER A 116 4.25 -20.09 13.55
CA SER A 116 5.21 -20.01 12.45
C SER A 116 6.68 -20.05 12.89
N GLY A 117 6.98 -19.87 14.18
CA GLY A 117 8.35 -19.81 14.69
C GLY A 117 9.03 -18.44 14.52
N ILE A 118 8.36 -17.44 13.94
CA ILE A 118 8.87 -16.09 13.81
C ILE A 118 8.94 -15.43 15.19
N LYS A 119 10.15 -14.99 15.59
CA LYS A 119 10.44 -14.36 16.89
C LYS A 119 10.88 -12.92 16.76
N PHE A 120 10.81 -12.38 15.55
CA PHE A 120 11.13 -10.97 15.30
C PHE A 120 10.20 -10.06 16.09
N VAL A 121 10.78 -9.00 16.67
CA VAL A 121 10.04 -7.90 17.28
C VAL A 121 10.68 -6.61 16.81
N HIS A 122 9.89 -5.72 16.26
CA HIS A 122 10.40 -4.41 15.85
C HIS A 122 10.79 -3.58 17.08
N TYR A 123 11.99 -3.00 17.04
CA TYR A 123 12.46 -2.10 18.08
C TYR A 123 12.13 -0.65 17.72
N ARG A 124 11.10 -0.12 18.34
CA ARG A 124 10.65 1.27 18.16
C ARG A 124 11.53 2.30 18.86
N GLY A 125 12.36 1.91 19.79
CA GLY A 125 12.97 2.81 20.76
C GLY A 125 12.16 2.84 22.07
N ASN A 126 12.49 3.71 22.98
CA ASN A 126 11.77 3.81 24.25
C ASN A 126 12.07 5.16 24.93
N ASN A 127 11.66 6.25 24.31
CA ASN A 127 11.96 7.61 24.75
C ASN A 127 10.73 8.30 25.29
N GLY A 128 10.01 7.94 26.19
CA GLY A 128 8.88 8.70 26.74
C GLY A 128 7.98 9.32 25.65
N ILE A 129 8.38 10.47 25.08
CA ILE A 129 7.79 11.00 23.82
C ILE A 129 8.60 10.42 22.67
N ALA A 130 7.92 9.72 21.73
CA ALA A 130 8.56 9.16 20.56
C ALA A 130 9.22 10.26 19.70
N ILE A 131 10.35 9.97 19.09
CA ILE A 131 11.00 10.87 18.11
C ILE A 131 10.62 10.45 16.69
N ILE A 132 10.78 11.36 15.73
CA ILE A 132 10.36 11.09 14.35
C ILE A 132 10.95 9.78 13.76
N ARG A 133 12.15 9.38 14.15
CA ARG A 133 12.74 8.10 13.73
C ARG A 133 12.02 6.88 14.28
N GLU A 134 11.38 6.98 15.41
CA GLU A 134 10.72 5.87 16.11
C GLU A 134 9.27 5.63 15.64
N VAL A 135 8.71 6.52 14.80
CA VAL A 135 7.33 6.41 14.33
C VAL A 135 7.20 5.74 12.96
N PHE A 136 8.32 5.65 12.21
CA PHE A 136 8.41 4.94 10.93
C PHE A 136 8.90 3.50 11.12
N GLY A 137 8.76 2.68 10.08
CA GLY A 137 9.12 1.28 10.13
C GLY A 137 8.17 0.44 11.01
N PRO A 138 8.30 -0.89 10.92
CA PRO A 138 9.18 -1.59 10.01
C PRO A 138 8.63 -1.70 8.59
N GLY A 139 9.54 -1.68 7.59
CA GLY A 139 9.31 -2.28 6.30
C GLY A 139 9.66 -3.77 6.35
N LEU A 140 9.21 -4.50 5.33
CA LEU A 140 9.52 -5.91 5.14
C LEU A 140 9.44 -6.28 3.65
N CYS A 141 10.12 -7.31 3.22
CA CYS A 141 10.07 -7.76 1.85
C CYS A 141 10.14 -9.27 1.72
N VAL A 142 9.46 -9.79 0.71
CA VAL A 142 9.26 -11.20 0.45
C VAL A 142 9.93 -11.59 -0.86
N ALA A 143 10.67 -12.70 -0.86
CA ALA A 143 11.23 -13.36 -2.05
C ALA A 143 11.63 -14.79 -1.71
N ASP A 144 11.70 -15.64 -2.71
CA ASP A 144 12.36 -16.94 -2.66
C ASP A 144 13.88 -16.72 -2.88
N PHE A 145 14.63 -16.44 -1.79
CA PHE A 145 16.03 -16.01 -1.91
C PHE A 145 16.99 -17.15 -2.24
N ASP A 146 16.63 -18.40 -1.97
CA ASP A 146 17.50 -19.56 -2.21
C ASP A 146 17.01 -20.52 -3.32
N GLY A 147 15.90 -20.13 -3.99
CA GLY A 147 15.40 -20.81 -5.18
C GLY A 147 14.71 -22.16 -4.89
N ASP A 148 14.21 -22.37 -3.68
CA ASP A 148 13.54 -23.61 -3.29
C ASP A 148 12.04 -23.63 -3.59
N GLY A 149 11.47 -22.48 -4.01
CA GLY A 149 10.07 -22.29 -4.38
C GLY A 149 9.17 -21.80 -3.25
N TRP A 150 9.70 -21.63 -2.03
CA TRP A 150 8.96 -21.12 -0.88
C TRP A 150 9.34 -19.67 -0.62
N GLN A 151 8.35 -18.84 -0.33
CA GLN A 151 8.59 -17.40 -0.12
C GLN A 151 9.14 -17.14 1.29
N ASP A 152 10.27 -16.46 1.35
CA ASP A 152 10.98 -16.07 2.56
C ASP A 152 10.65 -14.63 2.95
N ILE A 153 10.94 -14.25 4.21
CA ILE A 153 10.60 -12.93 4.71
C ILE A 153 11.83 -12.25 5.30
N TYR A 154 12.14 -11.04 4.81
CA TYR A 154 13.11 -10.15 5.42
C TYR A 154 12.43 -9.02 6.18
N PHE A 155 12.66 -8.93 7.49
CA PHE A 155 12.14 -7.87 8.35
C PHE A 155 13.23 -6.84 8.63
N VAL A 156 12.89 -5.57 8.41
CA VAL A 156 13.76 -4.45 8.70
C VAL A 156 13.51 -3.93 10.11
N ASN A 157 14.56 -3.62 10.86
CA ASN A 157 14.44 -3.19 12.25
C ASN A 157 15.05 -1.79 12.47
N GLY A 158 14.55 -1.09 13.49
CA GLY A 158 15.17 0.10 14.04
C GLY A 158 16.54 -0.18 14.65
N ARG A 159 17.05 0.75 15.45
CA ARG A 159 18.32 0.62 16.18
C ARG A 159 18.26 1.31 17.53
N ASP A 160 19.04 0.81 18.48
CA ASP A 160 19.27 1.54 19.74
C ASP A 160 20.12 2.79 19.49
N LEU A 161 19.45 3.94 19.43
CA LEU A 161 20.08 5.25 19.16
C LEU A 161 20.74 5.87 20.41
N TYR A 162 20.57 5.27 21.56
CA TYR A 162 20.95 5.85 22.85
C TYR A 162 21.91 4.97 23.64
N ASP A 163 22.47 3.96 22.99
CA ASP A 163 23.47 3.05 23.56
C ASP A 163 23.03 2.41 24.90
N ARG A 164 21.75 1.97 24.95
CA ARG A 164 21.14 1.33 26.12
C ARG A 164 21.53 -0.14 26.26
N GLY A 165 22.39 -0.63 25.36
CA GLY A 165 22.85 -2.01 25.32
C GLY A 165 21.84 -3.00 24.75
N VAL A 166 20.85 -2.54 23.98
CA VAL A 166 19.90 -3.39 23.27
C VAL A 166 20.49 -3.78 21.94
N THR A 167 20.70 -5.06 21.72
CA THR A 167 21.09 -5.59 20.40
C THR A 167 19.86 -5.66 19.51
N VAL A 168 19.86 -4.86 18.45
CA VAL A 168 18.78 -4.80 17.45
C VAL A 168 19.37 -5.13 16.09
N ARG A 169 18.70 -6.00 15.34
CA ARG A 169 19.10 -6.39 13.98
C ARG A 169 17.88 -6.60 13.10
N ASN A 170 18.06 -6.52 11.81
CA ASN A 170 17.12 -7.03 10.81
C ASN A 170 17.05 -8.56 10.93
N ALA A 171 16.09 -9.21 10.28
CA ALA A 171 15.97 -10.65 10.32
C ALA A 171 15.50 -11.23 8.99
N LEU A 172 16.23 -12.23 8.48
CA LEU A 172 15.84 -13.06 7.34
C LEU A 172 15.30 -14.39 7.88
N TYR A 173 14.08 -14.69 7.52
CA TYR A 173 13.39 -15.93 7.85
C TYR A 173 13.20 -16.78 6.61
N HIS A 174 13.83 -17.94 6.58
CA HIS A 174 13.64 -18.96 5.56
C HIS A 174 12.36 -19.75 5.83
N ASN A 175 11.53 -19.92 4.82
CA ASN A 175 10.29 -20.70 4.86
C ASN A 175 10.60 -22.20 4.73
N ASN A 176 10.28 -22.99 5.75
CA ASN A 176 10.58 -24.43 5.75
C ASN A 176 9.61 -25.27 4.89
N GLY A 177 8.59 -24.67 4.28
CA GLY A 177 7.57 -25.36 3.48
C GLY A 177 6.58 -26.21 4.30
N ASP A 178 6.51 -26.00 5.60
CA ASP A 178 5.61 -26.70 6.52
C ASP A 178 4.78 -25.76 7.41
N GLY A 179 4.69 -24.49 7.01
CA GLY A 179 4.03 -23.41 7.75
C GLY A 179 4.90 -22.83 8.86
N THR A 180 6.18 -23.22 8.94
CA THR A 180 7.14 -22.66 9.90
C THR A 180 8.30 -21.96 9.19
N PHE A 181 8.96 -21.06 9.92
CA PHE A 181 10.08 -20.27 9.43
C PHE A 181 11.30 -20.41 10.35
N THR A 182 12.49 -20.40 9.76
CA THR A 182 13.77 -20.45 10.47
C THR A 182 14.54 -19.15 10.30
N ASP A 183 14.96 -18.52 11.41
CA ASP A 183 15.84 -17.34 11.37
C ASP A 183 17.23 -17.75 10.85
N VAL A 184 17.57 -17.31 9.66
CA VAL A 184 18.86 -17.59 9.00
C VAL A 184 19.77 -16.35 8.88
N THR A 185 19.40 -15.24 9.51
CA THR A 185 20.02 -13.92 9.40
C THR A 185 21.55 -13.96 9.57
N ASP A 186 22.01 -14.59 10.63
CA ASP A 186 23.45 -14.65 10.95
C ASP A 186 24.23 -15.55 9.96
N LYS A 187 23.59 -16.66 9.54
CA LYS A 187 24.14 -17.56 8.52
C LYS A 187 24.21 -16.86 7.16
N ALA A 188 23.15 -16.18 6.79
CA ALA A 188 23.06 -15.44 5.53
C ALA A 188 23.95 -14.18 5.51
N GLY A 189 24.31 -13.63 6.67
CA GLY A 189 25.17 -12.46 6.75
C GLY A 189 24.44 -11.11 6.53
N VAL A 190 23.12 -11.04 6.78
CA VAL A 190 22.28 -9.87 6.50
C VAL A 190 21.66 -9.21 7.74
N PRO A 191 22.35 -9.07 8.89
CA PRO A 191 21.76 -8.54 10.13
C PRO A 191 21.45 -7.04 10.07
N GLY A 192 21.91 -6.33 9.02
CA GLY A 192 21.88 -4.88 8.95
C GLY A 192 22.82 -4.21 9.97
N THR A 193 23.24 -2.99 9.71
CA THR A 193 24.17 -2.25 10.58
C THR A 193 23.65 -0.87 10.98
N GLY A 194 22.61 -0.38 10.29
CA GLY A 194 22.05 0.95 10.43
C GLY A 194 20.69 0.97 11.13
N TYR A 195 20.05 2.13 11.13
CA TYR A 195 18.64 2.27 11.48
C TYR A 195 17.83 1.99 10.21
N GLY A 196 17.31 0.79 10.09
CA GLY A 196 16.62 0.33 8.90
C GLY A 196 15.20 0.88 8.81
N LEU A 197 14.67 0.94 7.58
CA LEU A 197 13.36 1.46 7.25
C LEU A 197 12.59 0.53 6.33
N GLY A 198 13.08 0.32 5.11
CA GLY A 198 12.46 -0.50 4.09
C GLY A 198 13.45 -1.43 3.41
N CYS A 199 12.94 -2.32 2.57
CA CYS A 199 13.73 -3.21 1.74
C CYS A 199 13.04 -3.51 0.42
N VAL A 200 13.84 -3.91 -0.57
CA VAL A 200 13.37 -4.49 -1.85
C VAL A 200 14.32 -5.58 -2.31
N TRP A 201 13.77 -6.58 -3.00
CA TRP A 201 14.49 -7.63 -3.68
C TRP A 201 14.55 -7.36 -5.19
N GLY A 202 15.64 -7.76 -5.84
CA GLY A 202 15.78 -7.75 -7.30
C GLY A 202 17.10 -8.36 -7.71
N ASP A 203 17.08 -9.20 -8.74
CA ASP A 203 18.27 -9.80 -9.36
C ASP A 203 18.92 -8.75 -10.28
N TYR A 204 19.75 -7.84 -9.68
CA TYR A 204 20.32 -6.70 -10.42
C TYR A 204 21.43 -7.10 -11.39
N ASP A 205 22.08 -8.25 -11.20
CA ASP A 205 23.15 -8.72 -12.08
C ASP A 205 22.75 -9.92 -12.97
N ASN A 206 21.47 -10.31 -12.92
CA ASN A 206 20.85 -11.37 -13.72
C ASN A 206 21.50 -12.75 -13.53
N ASP A 207 22.00 -13.06 -12.34
CA ASP A 207 22.63 -14.35 -12.02
C ASP A 207 21.62 -15.44 -11.59
N GLY A 208 20.36 -15.08 -11.38
CA GLY A 208 19.24 -15.95 -11.04
C GLY A 208 18.94 -16.02 -9.54
N PHE A 209 19.61 -15.23 -8.72
CA PHE A 209 19.39 -15.13 -7.29
C PHE A 209 19.00 -13.69 -6.92
N PRO A 210 17.87 -13.47 -6.26
CA PRO A 210 17.46 -12.11 -5.90
C PRO A 210 18.42 -11.51 -4.87
N ASP A 211 18.85 -10.27 -5.14
CA ASP A 211 19.68 -9.44 -4.27
C ASP A 211 18.81 -8.57 -3.37
N LEU A 212 19.35 -8.11 -2.24
CA LEU A 212 18.60 -7.37 -1.24
C LEU A 212 19.11 -5.94 -1.07
N TYR A 213 18.26 -4.95 -1.33
CA TYR A 213 18.54 -3.56 -0.99
C TYR A 213 17.77 -3.12 0.24
N VAL A 214 18.45 -2.52 1.22
CA VAL A 214 17.87 -2.06 2.50
C VAL A 214 18.05 -0.56 2.63
N THR A 215 16.94 0.18 2.73
CA THR A 215 16.97 1.62 3.00
C THR A 215 17.11 1.90 4.50
N GLN A 216 17.90 2.92 4.81
CA GLN A 216 18.26 3.24 6.20
C GLN A 216 18.32 4.76 6.45
N TYR A 217 18.40 5.12 7.70
CA TYR A 217 18.86 6.43 8.10
C TYR A 217 20.39 6.49 7.93
N GLY A 218 20.85 7.33 7.01
CA GLY A 218 22.26 7.39 6.58
C GLY A 218 22.58 6.42 5.44
N ARG A 219 23.61 5.62 5.57
CA ARG A 219 24.08 4.70 4.51
C ARG A 219 23.10 3.54 4.30
N ASN A 220 22.56 3.39 3.12
CA ASN A 220 21.82 2.19 2.68
C ASN A 220 22.75 1.01 2.45
N VAL A 221 22.20 -0.19 2.26
CA VAL A 221 22.98 -1.41 2.02
C VAL A 221 22.43 -2.18 0.82
N LEU A 222 23.30 -2.57 -0.10
CA LEU A 222 23.05 -3.57 -1.14
C LEU A 222 23.79 -4.85 -0.77
N TYR A 223 23.05 -5.91 -0.55
CA TYR A 223 23.56 -7.26 -0.33
C TYR A 223 23.42 -8.07 -1.62
N HIS A 224 24.55 -8.49 -2.19
CA HIS A 224 24.58 -9.44 -3.31
C HIS A 224 24.41 -10.86 -2.80
N ASN A 225 23.49 -11.59 -3.40
CA ASN A 225 23.23 -13.01 -3.09
C ASN A 225 24.28 -13.90 -3.75
N ASN A 226 25.04 -14.64 -2.97
CA ASN A 226 26.11 -15.48 -3.48
C ASN A 226 25.62 -16.82 -4.08
N GLY A 227 24.30 -17.10 -4.09
CA GLY A 227 23.70 -18.33 -4.60
C GLY A 227 23.94 -19.58 -3.71
N ASP A 228 24.49 -19.40 -2.51
CA ASP A 228 24.76 -20.47 -1.55
C ASP A 228 24.06 -20.29 -0.20
N GLY A 229 23.07 -19.40 -0.18
CA GLY A 229 22.32 -19.01 1.03
C GLY A 229 23.05 -17.99 1.89
N THR A 230 24.10 -17.34 1.37
CA THR A 230 24.82 -16.23 2.01
C THR A 230 24.84 -14.99 1.13
N PHE A 231 25.09 -13.83 1.75
CA PHE A 231 25.12 -12.55 1.05
C PHE A 231 26.43 -11.78 1.33
N THR A 232 26.79 -10.92 0.40
CA THR A 232 27.95 -10.01 0.51
C THR A 232 27.51 -8.56 0.42
N ASP A 233 27.85 -7.69 1.41
CA ASP A 233 27.67 -6.23 1.28
C ASP A 233 28.55 -5.69 0.15
N VAL A 234 27.93 -5.30 -0.95
CA VAL A 234 28.59 -4.74 -2.14
C VAL A 234 28.30 -3.25 -2.32
N THR A 235 27.69 -2.58 -1.36
CA THR A 235 27.18 -1.21 -1.44
C THR A 235 28.24 -0.21 -1.94
N ASP A 236 29.44 -0.27 -1.39
CA ASP A 236 30.52 0.68 -1.76
C ASP A 236 31.08 0.38 -3.16
N LYS A 237 31.17 -0.90 -3.54
CA LYS A 237 31.54 -1.34 -4.88
C LYS A 237 30.49 -0.90 -5.90
N ALA A 238 29.21 -1.15 -5.58
CA ALA A 238 28.08 -0.80 -6.42
C ALA A 238 27.81 0.72 -6.46
N LYS A 239 28.27 1.50 -5.49
CA LYS A 239 28.08 2.97 -5.35
C LYS A 239 26.63 3.38 -5.10
N VAL A 240 25.88 2.58 -4.35
CA VAL A 240 24.45 2.78 -4.07
C VAL A 240 24.16 3.06 -2.59
N ALA A 241 25.11 3.64 -1.87
CA ALA A 241 24.97 3.94 -0.45
C ALA A 241 23.87 4.95 -0.10
N GLY A 242 23.24 5.58 -1.08
CA GLY A 242 22.28 6.64 -0.88
C GLY A 242 22.95 8.00 -0.64
N MET A 243 22.20 8.94 -0.12
CA MET A 243 22.64 10.29 0.16
C MET A 243 23.43 10.40 1.48
N GLU A 244 23.88 11.62 1.78
CA GLU A 244 24.75 11.95 2.92
C GLU A 244 24.19 11.52 4.30
N ALA A 245 25.10 11.44 5.26
CA ALA A 245 24.76 11.18 6.67
C ALA A 245 23.70 12.19 7.18
N GLY A 246 22.68 11.68 7.86
CA GLY A 246 21.57 12.49 8.38
C GLY A 246 20.32 12.44 7.50
N THR A 247 20.38 11.85 6.31
CA THR A 247 19.22 11.64 5.44
C THR A 247 18.45 10.38 5.84
N PHE A 248 17.15 10.51 5.82
CA PHE A 248 16.21 9.42 5.99
C PHE A 248 15.77 8.96 4.61
N HIS A 249 16.10 7.73 4.23
CA HIS A 249 15.68 7.17 2.96
C HIS A 249 14.34 6.46 3.12
N GLY A 250 13.41 6.69 2.18
CA GLY A 250 12.09 6.09 2.17
C GLY A 250 11.99 4.79 1.39
N GLY A 251 10.92 4.63 0.62
CA GLY A 251 10.73 3.47 -0.25
C GLY A 251 11.78 3.39 -1.36
N ALA A 252 12.05 2.18 -1.82
CA ALA A 252 12.90 1.92 -2.99
C ALA A 252 12.19 0.92 -3.93
N THR A 253 12.61 0.87 -5.18
CA THR A 253 12.18 -0.14 -6.14
C THR A 253 13.25 -0.42 -7.15
N PHE A 254 13.38 -1.68 -7.55
CA PHE A 254 14.09 -2.07 -8.76
C PHE A 254 13.13 -2.02 -9.96
N PHE A 255 13.61 -1.59 -11.12
CA PHE A 255 12.88 -1.58 -12.39
C PHE A 255 13.85 -1.30 -13.54
N ASP A 256 13.52 -1.71 -14.73
CA ASP A 256 14.34 -1.52 -15.95
C ASP A 256 13.78 -0.32 -16.73
N TYR A 257 14.21 0.93 -16.33
CA TYR A 257 13.58 2.13 -16.87
C TYR A 257 13.95 2.44 -18.32
N ASP A 258 15.10 1.96 -18.79
CA ASP A 258 15.58 2.19 -20.16
C ASP A 258 15.50 0.95 -21.07
N ARG A 259 14.94 -0.14 -20.54
CA ARG A 259 14.65 -1.41 -21.22
C ARG A 259 15.91 -2.06 -21.80
N ASP A 260 17.01 -1.95 -21.10
CA ASP A 260 18.30 -2.56 -21.49
C ASP A 260 18.47 -4.00 -20.96
N GLY A 261 17.49 -4.51 -20.21
CA GLY A 261 17.45 -5.86 -19.66
C GLY A 261 18.15 -5.98 -18.30
N ARG A 262 18.45 -4.87 -17.63
CA ARG A 262 19.03 -4.82 -16.30
C ARG A 262 18.14 -4.01 -15.35
N LEU A 263 18.09 -4.42 -14.11
CA LEU A 263 17.35 -3.67 -13.10
C LEU A 263 18.14 -2.46 -12.63
N ASP A 264 17.57 -1.29 -12.82
CA ASP A 264 17.97 -0.03 -12.23
C ASP A 264 17.36 0.12 -10.83
N LEU A 265 17.79 1.12 -10.06
CA LEU A 265 17.35 1.29 -8.68
C LEU A 265 16.91 2.73 -8.40
N TYR A 266 15.64 2.90 -8.00
CA TYR A 266 15.15 4.14 -7.42
C TYR A 266 15.17 4.05 -5.90
N VAL A 267 15.66 5.12 -5.23
CA VAL A 267 15.69 5.24 -3.77
C VAL A 267 15.07 6.56 -3.35
N GLY A 268 13.97 6.51 -2.63
CA GLY A 268 13.26 7.68 -2.13
C GLY A 268 14.05 8.43 -1.04
N GLY A 269 14.12 9.75 -1.15
CA GLY A 269 14.57 10.62 -0.07
C GLY A 269 13.37 11.11 0.74
N TYR A 270 13.45 11.08 2.07
CA TYR A 270 12.35 11.49 2.92
C TYR A 270 12.63 12.81 3.64
N VAL A 271 13.34 12.79 4.75
CA VAL A 271 13.70 14.00 5.50
C VAL A 271 15.16 14.00 5.93
N THR A 272 15.73 15.20 6.04
CA THR A 272 17.06 15.39 6.60
C THR A 272 16.91 15.85 8.05
N LEU A 273 17.52 15.12 8.98
CA LEU A 273 17.52 15.41 10.40
C LEU A 273 18.78 16.19 10.77
N GLY A 274 18.60 17.46 11.16
CA GLY A 274 19.68 18.34 11.60
C GLY A 274 20.04 18.14 13.08
N PRO A 275 21.02 18.93 13.58
CA PRO A 275 21.50 18.85 14.97
C PRO A 275 20.44 19.27 16.00
N ASP A 276 19.41 20.00 15.61
CA ASP A 276 18.26 20.42 16.43
C ASP A 276 17.12 19.38 16.45
N SER A 277 17.35 18.20 15.90
CA SER A 277 16.45 17.05 16.00
C SER A 277 16.81 16.20 17.23
N PRO A 278 15.83 15.69 18.02
CA PRO A 278 14.37 15.70 17.79
C PRO A 278 13.71 17.05 18.12
N ARG A 279 12.59 17.33 17.44
CA ARG A 279 11.71 18.46 17.72
C ARG A 279 10.38 17.95 18.26
N TYR A 280 9.77 18.75 19.15
CA TYR A 280 8.50 18.42 19.79
C TYR A 280 7.46 19.50 19.50
N CYS A 281 6.28 19.05 19.10
CA CYS A 281 5.12 19.87 18.74
C CYS A 281 3.90 19.44 19.55
N ASP A 282 2.82 20.20 19.43
CA ASP A 282 1.54 19.80 19.98
C ASP A 282 0.66 19.25 18.83
N PHE A 283 0.07 18.08 19.06
CA PHE A 283 -0.91 17.47 18.16
C PHE A 283 -2.23 17.37 18.92
N ILE A 284 -3.29 18.06 18.41
CA ILE A 284 -4.54 18.25 19.12
C ILE A 284 -4.27 18.88 20.49
N ASP A 285 -4.30 18.10 21.56
CA ASP A 285 -4.14 18.50 22.96
C ASP A 285 -2.98 17.78 23.69
N VAL A 286 -2.14 17.05 22.95
CA VAL A 286 -1.03 16.27 23.49
C VAL A 286 0.32 16.70 22.90
N ARG A 287 1.38 16.62 23.72
CA ARG A 287 2.75 16.90 23.32
C ARG A 287 3.35 15.68 22.66
N THR A 288 3.80 15.80 21.39
CA THR A 288 4.37 14.70 20.61
C THR A 288 5.64 15.14 19.87
N ASN A 289 6.22 14.26 19.01
CA ASN A 289 7.20 14.72 18.04
C ASN A 289 6.53 15.57 16.95
N CYS A 290 7.34 16.40 16.27
CA CYS A 290 6.83 17.25 15.20
C CYS A 290 6.54 16.45 13.94
N PRO A 291 5.53 16.87 13.13
CA PRO A 291 5.24 16.27 11.83
C PRO A 291 6.38 16.50 10.82
N PRO A 292 6.43 15.75 9.74
CA PRO A 292 7.45 15.86 8.68
C PRO A 292 7.57 17.25 8.06
N SER A 293 6.49 18.05 8.10
CA SER A 293 6.47 19.41 7.56
C SER A 293 7.46 20.39 8.21
N VAL A 294 7.94 20.10 9.43
CA VAL A 294 8.96 20.96 10.11
C VAL A 294 10.40 20.58 9.77
N TYR A 295 10.60 19.49 9.05
CA TYR A 295 11.91 19.02 8.61
C TYR A 295 12.11 19.29 7.13
N LYS A 296 13.37 19.52 6.73
CA LYS A 296 13.73 19.66 5.33
C LYS A 296 13.54 18.32 4.60
N GLY A 297 12.91 18.35 3.43
CA GLY A 297 12.84 17.21 2.54
C GLY A 297 14.22 16.79 2.01
N SER A 298 14.27 15.65 1.38
CA SER A 298 15.49 15.12 0.75
C SER A 298 15.17 14.63 -0.65
N PRO A 299 16.03 14.87 -1.66
CA PRO A 299 15.80 14.32 -3.00
C PRO A 299 15.91 12.80 -3.00
N ALA A 300 15.20 12.17 -3.93
CA ALA A 300 15.41 10.78 -4.29
C ALA A 300 16.68 10.62 -5.15
N VAL A 301 17.11 9.38 -5.35
CA VAL A 301 18.21 9.03 -6.26
C VAL A 301 17.73 7.95 -7.22
N LEU A 302 18.01 8.14 -8.52
CA LEU A 302 17.88 7.11 -9.55
C LEU A 302 19.27 6.65 -9.95
N TYR A 303 19.53 5.37 -9.80
CA TYR A 303 20.76 4.70 -10.15
C TYR A 303 20.58 3.85 -11.41
N HIS A 304 21.30 4.17 -12.48
CA HIS A 304 21.39 3.33 -13.68
C HIS A 304 22.40 2.21 -13.48
N ASN A 305 22.02 1.00 -13.83
CA ASN A 305 22.87 -0.21 -13.72
C ASN A 305 23.82 -0.33 -14.90
N ASN A 306 25.11 -0.23 -14.64
CA ASN A 306 26.14 -0.27 -15.69
C ASN A 306 26.41 -1.70 -16.25
N GLY A 307 25.82 -2.75 -15.66
CA GLY A 307 26.03 -4.15 -16.06
C GLY A 307 27.40 -4.75 -15.66
N ASP A 308 28.17 -4.06 -14.83
CA ASP A 308 29.47 -4.52 -14.31
C ASP A 308 29.48 -4.66 -12.77
N GLY A 309 28.29 -4.68 -12.15
CA GLY A 309 28.08 -4.69 -10.71
C GLY A 309 28.28 -3.31 -10.06
N THR A 310 28.26 -2.24 -10.86
CA THR A 310 28.27 -0.84 -10.39
C THR A 310 27.08 -0.09 -10.95
N PHE A 311 26.71 1.01 -10.26
CA PHE A 311 25.64 1.90 -10.69
C PHE A 311 26.15 3.32 -10.88
N THR A 312 25.43 4.10 -11.68
CA THR A 312 25.67 5.53 -11.92
C THR A 312 24.45 6.34 -11.47
N ASP A 313 24.65 7.35 -10.62
CA ASP A 313 23.59 8.31 -10.27
C ASP A 313 23.21 9.14 -11.50
N VAL A 314 22.01 8.94 -12.00
CA VAL A 314 21.43 9.65 -13.16
C VAL A 314 20.28 10.59 -12.78
N THR A 315 20.05 10.82 -11.51
CA THR A 315 18.92 11.59 -10.95
C THR A 315 18.67 12.92 -11.69
N SER A 316 19.74 13.70 -11.86
CA SER A 316 19.63 15.01 -12.52
C SER A 316 19.48 14.90 -14.04
N THR A 317 20.15 13.94 -14.66
CA THR A 317 20.10 13.73 -16.13
C THR A 317 18.80 13.07 -16.55
N ALA A 318 18.23 12.23 -15.71
CA ALA A 318 16.93 11.61 -15.92
C ALA A 318 15.75 12.54 -15.65
N GLY A 319 15.97 13.75 -15.09
CA GLY A 319 14.89 14.72 -14.87
C GLY A 319 14.05 14.51 -13.61
N ILE A 320 14.45 13.60 -12.71
CA ILE A 320 13.65 13.29 -11.49
C ILE A 320 14.14 14.04 -10.24
N TYR A 321 15.09 14.94 -10.34
CA TYR A 321 15.65 15.66 -9.19
C TYR A 321 14.63 16.61 -8.55
N GLN A 322 14.18 16.28 -7.30
CA GLN A 322 13.28 17.10 -6.50
C GLN A 322 13.87 17.32 -5.10
N PRO A 323 14.42 18.52 -4.81
CA PRO A 323 15.24 18.77 -3.62
C PRO A 323 14.48 18.72 -2.29
N GLU A 324 13.16 18.83 -2.34
CA GLU A 324 12.29 18.88 -1.15
C GLU A 324 11.36 17.66 -1.07
N GLY A 325 11.68 16.57 -1.78
CA GLY A 325 10.91 15.32 -1.76
C GLY A 325 10.75 14.76 -0.35
N LYS A 326 9.64 14.06 -0.11
CA LYS A 326 9.35 13.32 1.13
C LYS A 326 8.76 11.96 0.79
N ASN A 327 9.56 11.18 0.07
CA ASN A 327 9.10 9.92 -0.50
C ASN A 327 9.03 8.82 0.56
N LEU A 328 7.87 8.22 0.76
CA LEU A 328 7.66 7.09 1.67
C LEU A 328 7.41 5.78 0.93
N SER A 329 6.76 5.83 -0.22
CA SER A 329 6.51 4.66 -1.05
C SER A 329 6.73 5.00 -2.52
N VAL A 330 7.07 4.01 -3.31
CA VAL A 330 7.29 4.11 -4.75
C VAL A 330 6.76 2.85 -5.42
N GLY A 331 6.12 3.02 -6.57
CA GLY A 331 5.73 1.94 -7.48
C GLY A 331 6.22 2.26 -8.89
N ALA A 332 6.66 1.24 -9.62
CA ALA A 332 7.03 1.36 -11.03
C ALA A 332 6.11 0.48 -11.86
N ALA A 333 5.42 1.06 -12.84
CA ALA A 333 4.53 0.33 -13.74
C ALA A 333 4.19 1.16 -14.98
N ASP A 334 3.78 0.49 -16.05
CA ASP A 334 3.31 1.09 -17.31
C ASP A 334 1.82 1.46 -17.19
N TYR A 335 1.52 2.73 -16.80
CA TYR A 335 0.14 3.14 -16.54
C TYR A 335 -0.65 3.53 -17.79
N ASP A 336 0.02 3.88 -18.88
CA ASP A 336 -0.64 4.33 -20.11
C ASP A 336 -0.54 3.33 -21.28
N ASN A 337 -0.02 2.13 -20.98
CA ASN A 337 0.11 0.99 -21.89
C ASN A 337 1.01 1.28 -23.11
N ASP A 338 2.05 2.11 -22.93
CA ASP A 338 3.03 2.41 -23.99
C ASP A 338 4.22 1.46 -24.01
N GLY A 339 4.32 0.58 -23.00
CA GLY A 339 5.34 -0.46 -22.85
C GLY A 339 6.61 0.00 -22.13
N TRP A 340 6.61 1.18 -21.51
CA TRP A 340 7.72 1.69 -20.71
C TRP A 340 7.28 1.89 -19.24
N PRO A 341 8.08 1.48 -18.28
CA PRO A 341 7.70 1.66 -16.87
C PRO A 341 7.82 3.13 -16.45
N ASP A 342 6.76 3.62 -15.82
CA ASP A 342 6.67 4.94 -15.19
C ASP A 342 6.91 4.84 -13.68
N LEU A 343 7.11 5.98 -12.98
CA LEU A 343 7.30 6.00 -11.54
C LEU A 343 6.21 6.79 -10.82
N PHE A 344 5.58 6.14 -9.86
CA PHE A 344 4.64 6.73 -8.92
C PHE A 344 5.33 6.92 -7.57
N VAL A 345 5.28 8.13 -7.01
CA VAL A 345 5.97 8.45 -5.76
C VAL A 345 5.02 9.08 -4.76
N ALA A 346 4.80 8.39 -3.63
CA ALA A 346 4.06 8.92 -2.49
C ALA A 346 4.90 9.89 -1.69
N ASN A 347 4.42 11.12 -1.55
CA ASN A 347 5.07 12.18 -0.78
C ASN A 347 4.26 12.57 0.45
N ASP A 348 4.85 12.52 1.61
CA ASP A 348 4.23 12.89 2.87
C ASP A 348 4.05 14.42 3.00
N GLY A 349 2.79 14.87 2.90
CA GLY A 349 2.40 16.27 3.01
C GLY A 349 2.76 17.16 1.82
N LEU A 350 3.16 16.56 0.71
CA LEU A 350 3.46 17.22 -0.56
C LEU A 350 2.62 16.63 -1.69
N ASN A 351 2.75 17.19 -2.91
CA ASN A 351 2.19 16.56 -4.10
C ASN A 351 2.79 15.16 -4.30
N ALA A 352 1.96 14.17 -4.60
CA ALA A 352 2.48 12.93 -5.13
C ALA A 352 3.05 13.18 -6.53
N TYR A 353 4.08 12.42 -6.94
CA TYR A 353 4.67 12.56 -8.26
C TYR A 353 4.28 11.37 -9.14
N LEU A 354 4.03 11.67 -10.41
CA LEU A 354 3.98 10.71 -11.50
C LEU A 354 5.04 11.12 -12.53
N TYR A 355 6.07 10.35 -12.65
CA TYR A 355 7.13 10.53 -13.65
C TYR A 355 6.83 9.63 -14.84
N HIS A 356 6.34 10.24 -15.91
CA HIS A 356 6.14 9.56 -17.20
C HIS A 356 7.48 9.37 -17.90
N ASN A 357 7.73 8.17 -18.39
CA ASN A 357 8.96 7.80 -19.09
C ASN A 357 8.97 8.34 -20.52
N ASP A 358 9.92 9.23 -20.85
CA ASP A 358 10.00 9.86 -22.18
C ASP A 358 10.65 8.96 -23.26
N HIS A 359 10.93 7.68 -22.98
CA HIS A 359 11.59 6.68 -23.87
C HIS A 359 13.01 7.07 -24.30
N LYS A 360 13.71 7.88 -23.54
CA LYS A 360 15.04 8.45 -23.86
C LYS A 360 16.00 8.41 -22.68
N GLY A 361 15.65 7.60 -21.64
CA GLY A 361 16.36 7.61 -20.37
C GLY A 361 16.05 8.85 -19.52
N THR A 362 14.96 9.56 -19.80
CA THR A 362 14.47 10.72 -19.06
C THR A 362 13.00 10.58 -18.70
N PHE A 363 12.58 11.35 -17.70
CA PHE A 363 11.20 11.38 -17.22
C PHE A 363 10.65 12.80 -17.22
N SER A 364 9.34 12.92 -17.46
CA SER A 364 8.56 14.14 -17.29
C SER A 364 7.63 14.00 -16.09
N GLU A 365 7.68 14.93 -15.12
CA GLU A 365 6.74 14.93 -13.99
C GLU A 365 5.38 15.43 -14.47
N VAL A 366 4.37 14.56 -14.44
CA VAL A 366 3.02 14.79 -14.96
C VAL A 366 1.91 14.67 -13.91
N GLY A 367 2.23 14.48 -12.63
CA GLY A 367 1.27 14.19 -11.57
C GLY A 367 0.14 15.21 -11.44
N LEU A 368 0.43 16.52 -11.59
CA LEU A 368 -0.63 17.56 -11.62
C LEU A 368 -1.47 17.50 -12.88
N LEU A 369 -0.87 17.18 -14.02
CA LEU A 369 -1.58 17.11 -15.30
C LEU A 369 -2.46 15.86 -15.37
N SER A 370 -2.00 14.75 -14.81
CA SER A 370 -2.75 13.50 -14.73
C SER A 370 -3.90 13.51 -13.73
N GLY A 371 -3.91 14.46 -12.79
CA GLY A 371 -4.93 14.56 -11.75
C GLY A 371 -4.60 13.83 -10.44
N MET A 372 -3.52 12.99 -10.37
CA MET A 372 -3.22 12.17 -9.19
C MET A 372 -2.35 12.85 -8.11
N ALA A 373 -1.76 14.01 -8.40
CA ALA A 373 -0.85 14.68 -7.46
C ALA A 373 -1.52 15.20 -6.19
N LEU A 374 -2.81 15.51 -6.26
CA LEU A 374 -3.61 16.10 -5.19
C LEU A 374 -4.94 15.35 -5.09
N THR A 375 -5.55 15.35 -3.89
CA THR A 375 -6.91 14.84 -3.72
C THR A 375 -7.88 15.55 -4.66
N GLY A 376 -9.04 14.97 -4.97
CA GLY A 376 -10.10 15.61 -5.76
C GLY A 376 -10.63 16.94 -5.17
N ARG A 377 -10.19 17.28 -3.95
CA ARG A 377 -10.44 18.57 -3.30
C ARG A 377 -9.25 19.54 -3.38
N GLY A 378 -8.22 19.19 -4.15
CA GLY A 378 -7.02 20.00 -4.37
C GLY A 378 -6.11 20.13 -3.15
N LYS A 379 -6.04 19.12 -2.28
CA LYS A 379 -5.15 19.08 -1.10
C LYS A 379 -4.03 18.08 -1.31
N THR A 380 -2.88 18.35 -0.69
CA THR A 380 -1.81 17.36 -0.54
C THR A 380 -2.24 16.25 0.41
N MET A 381 -1.68 15.06 0.23
CA MET A 381 -1.88 13.87 1.05
C MET A 381 -0.68 13.64 1.96
N ALA A 382 -0.88 12.97 3.10
CA ALA A 382 0.21 12.38 3.85
C ALA A 382 0.45 10.96 3.30
N ALA A 383 0.71 10.87 2.00
CA ALA A 383 0.78 9.62 1.25
C ALA A 383 1.86 8.69 1.81
N MET A 384 1.48 7.59 2.47
CA MET A 384 2.38 6.61 3.05
C MET A 384 2.62 5.42 2.13
N CYS A 385 1.57 4.90 1.49
CA CYS A 385 1.60 3.73 0.61
C CYS A 385 1.12 4.09 -0.78
N ILE A 386 1.67 3.44 -1.79
CA ILE A 386 1.14 3.36 -3.16
C ILE A 386 0.89 1.88 -3.47
N SER A 387 -0.23 1.57 -4.10
CA SER A 387 -0.48 0.28 -4.72
C SER A 387 -1.12 0.48 -6.09
N LEU A 388 -0.62 -0.25 -7.07
CA LEU A 388 -1.10 -0.24 -8.45
C LEU A 388 -1.79 -1.57 -8.76
N GLY A 389 -2.93 -1.52 -9.45
CA GLY A 389 -3.67 -2.71 -9.85
C GLY A 389 -4.93 -2.36 -10.64
N ASP A 390 -5.31 -3.21 -11.55
CA ASP A 390 -6.55 -3.11 -12.32
C ASP A 390 -7.69 -3.68 -11.48
N TYR A 391 -8.33 -2.83 -10.64
CA TYR A 391 -9.34 -3.30 -9.68
C TYR A 391 -10.72 -3.52 -10.32
N ASP A 392 -11.00 -2.91 -11.47
CA ASP A 392 -12.28 -3.04 -12.17
C ASP A 392 -12.19 -3.84 -13.48
N ASN A 393 -11.01 -4.41 -13.75
CA ASN A 393 -10.73 -5.29 -14.89
C ASN A 393 -10.99 -4.62 -16.26
N ASP A 394 -10.71 -3.31 -16.38
CA ASP A 394 -10.83 -2.55 -17.62
C ASP A 394 -9.55 -2.59 -18.49
N GLY A 395 -8.46 -3.15 -17.96
CA GLY A 395 -7.17 -3.31 -18.64
C GLY A 395 -6.21 -2.13 -18.42
N LEU A 396 -6.50 -1.23 -17.48
CA LEU A 396 -5.64 -0.13 -17.05
C LEU A 396 -5.24 -0.32 -15.58
N LEU A 397 -4.08 0.18 -15.20
CA LEU A 397 -3.65 0.13 -13.80
C LEU A 397 -4.19 1.33 -13.06
N ASP A 398 -4.96 1.08 -12.03
CA ASP A 398 -5.50 2.04 -11.09
C ASP A 398 -4.56 2.26 -9.92
N LEU A 399 -4.86 3.26 -9.08
CA LEU A 399 -3.97 3.70 -8.02
C LEU A 399 -4.70 3.81 -6.69
N TYR A 400 -4.17 3.15 -5.66
CA TYR A 400 -4.53 3.35 -4.26
C TYR A 400 -3.41 4.07 -3.50
N ILE A 401 -3.77 5.07 -2.67
CA ILE A 401 -2.86 5.76 -1.76
C ILE A 401 -3.49 5.83 -0.36
N SER A 402 -2.74 5.39 0.65
CA SER A 402 -3.13 5.53 2.06
C SER A 402 -2.83 6.94 2.58
N ASP A 403 -3.67 7.45 3.51
CA ASP A 403 -3.54 8.81 4.04
C ASP A 403 -3.68 8.86 5.56
N PHE A 404 -3.50 10.03 6.10
CA PHE A 404 -3.55 10.33 7.53
C PHE A 404 -4.99 10.34 8.06
N GLN A 405 -5.16 10.04 9.33
CA GLN A 405 -6.45 10.10 10.02
C GLN A 405 -7.19 11.42 9.76
N LYS A 406 -8.51 11.35 9.50
CA LYS A 406 -9.43 12.43 9.09
C LYS A 406 -9.28 12.89 7.63
N ALA A 407 -8.28 12.45 6.90
CA ALA A 407 -8.17 12.68 5.47
C ALA A 407 -8.94 11.63 4.66
N SER A 408 -8.96 10.38 5.08
CA SER A 408 -9.40 9.18 4.38
C SER A 408 -8.39 8.72 3.33
N ASP A 409 -8.42 7.46 2.97
CA ASP A 409 -7.60 6.94 1.90
C ASP A 409 -8.20 7.25 0.52
N HIS A 410 -7.38 7.13 -0.51
CA HIS A 410 -7.70 7.57 -1.85
C HIS A 410 -7.58 6.46 -2.88
N LEU A 411 -8.56 6.38 -3.77
CA LEU A 411 -8.59 5.51 -4.93
C LEU A 411 -8.76 6.36 -6.19
N TRP A 412 -7.86 6.18 -7.15
CA TRP A 412 -7.95 6.80 -8.47
C TRP A 412 -8.20 5.73 -9.52
N HIS A 413 -9.24 5.92 -10.29
CA HIS A 413 -9.50 5.17 -11.50
C HIS A 413 -8.70 5.78 -12.66
N ASN A 414 -8.05 4.95 -13.45
CA ASN A 414 -7.29 5.35 -14.62
C ASN A 414 -8.22 5.49 -15.83
N GLU A 415 -8.51 6.72 -16.23
CA GLU A 415 -9.36 7.03 -17.38
C GLU A 415 -8.69 6.75 -18.75
N GLY A 416 -7.45 6.24 -18.75
CA GLY A 416 -6.60 6.17 -19.92
C GLY A 416 -6.09 7.54 -20.37
N LYS A 417 -5.24 7.56 -21.40
CA LYS A 417 -4.66 8.80 -21.98
C LYS A 417 -3.93 9.68 -20.96
N GLY A 418 -3.40 9.08 -19.91
CA GLY A 418 -2.60 9.74 -18.90
C GLY A 418 -3.40 10.54 -17.86
N SER A 419 -4.68 10.26 -17.65
CA SER A 419 -5.50 10.93 -16.63
C SER A 419 -6.13 9.97 -15.64
N PHE A 420 -6.27 10.45 -14.40
CA PHE A 420 -6.86 9.72 -13.27
C PHE A 420 -8.02 10.52 -12.67
N GLU A 421 -9.10 9.84 -12.29
CA GLU A 421 -10.21 10.40 -11.51
C GLU A 421 -10.23 9.82 -10.10
N GLU A 422 -10.30 10.67 -9.05
CA GLU A 422 -10.46 10.19 -7.69
C GLU A 422 -11.88 9.68 -7.46
N VAL A 423 -12.03 8.38 -7.20
CA VAL A 423 -13.30 7.68 -7.04
C VAL A 423 -13.56 7.14 -5.63
N SER A 424 -12.79 7.56 -4.63
CA SER A 424 -12.81 7.04 -3.25
C SER A 424 -14.21 7.05 -2.62
N ASP A 425 -14.98 8.13 -2.84
CA ASP A 425 -16.36 8.26 -2.34
C ASP A 425 -17.30 7.27 -3.04
N GLN A 426 -17.17 7.13 -4.36
CA GLN A 426 -17.98 6.23 -5.19
C GLN A 426 -17.66 4.77 -4.91
N ALA A 427 -16.38 4.48 -4.73
CA ALA A 427 -15.87 3.14 -4.41
C ALA A 427 -16.15 2.69 -2.98
N GLY A 428 -16.56 3.60 -2.08
CA GLY A 428 -16.99 3.25 -0.72
C GLY A 428 -15.88 3.19 0.32
N ILE A 429 -14.63 3.59 0.00
CA ILE A 429 -13.49 3.51 0.94
C ILE A 429 -13.37 4.73 1.86
N THR A 430 -13.89 5.90 1.49
CA THR A 430 -13.72 7.17 2.23
C THR A 430 -14.21 7.12 3.67
N ILE A 431 -15.39 6.56 3.91
CA ILE A 431 -16.00 6.59 5.26
C ILE A 431 -15.29 5.61 6.20
N PRO A 432 -15.03 4.35 5.82
CA PRO A 432 -14.33 3.39 6.69
C PRO A 432 -12.91 3.82 7.06
N THR A 433 -12.15 4.42 6.13
CA THR A 433 -10.75 4.78 6.35
C THR A 433 -10.55 6.13 7.06
N ARG A 434 -11.62 6.94 7.19
CA ARG A 434 -11.49 8.31 7.74
C ARG A 434 -11.03 8.39 9.19
N ASP A 435 -11.40 7.45 10.03
CA ASP A 435 -11.15 7.51 11.47
C ASP A 435 -9.93 6.65 11.90
N VAL A 436 -9.23 6.05 10.95
CA VAL A 436 -7.96 5.33 11.13
C VAL A 436 -6.80 6.10 10.49
N LEU A 437 -5.57 5.72 10.81
CA LEU A 437 -4.37 6.19 10.14
C LEU A 437 -3.77 5.01 9.40
N SER A 438 -3.78 5.10 8.07
CA SER A 438 -3.42 4.03 7.16
C SER A 438 -1.94 4.10 6.75
N PHE A 439 -1.29 2.94 6.68
CA PHE A 439 0.11 2.81 6.24
C PHE A 439 0.22 1.86 5.05
N GLY A 440 0.88 0.72 5.22
CA GLY A 440 1.04 -0.28 4.17
C GLY A 440 -0.26 -0.97 3.82
N GLY A 441 -0.29 -1.56 2.65
CA GLY A 441 -1.44 -2.26 2.11
C GLY A 441 -1.40 -2.30 0.60
N GLY A 442 -2.49 -2.69 0.00
CA GLY A 442 -2.61 -2.72 -1.44
C GLY A 442 -3.65 -3.70 -1.94
N PHE A 443 -3.68 -3.80 -3.26
CA PHE A 443 -4.57 -4.68 -3.97
C PHE A 443 -4.07 -6.13 -3.97
N PHE A 444 -4.98 -7.08 -3.76
CA PHE A 444 -4.77 -8.51 -3.90
C PHE A 444 -6.13 -9.20 -4.03
N ASP A 445 -6.18 -10.38 -4.61
CA ASP A 445 -7.40 -11.18 -4.73
C ASP A 445 -7.38 -12.26 -3.63
N TYR A 446 -8.02 -11.97 -2.47
CA TYR A 446 -7.93 -12.89 -1.31
C TYR A 446 -8.84 -14.09 -1.42
N ASP A 447 -9.86 -14.04 -2.27
CA ASP A 447 -10.86 -15.09 -2.36
C ASP A 447 -10.89 -15.80 -3.74
N ASN A 448 -9.94 -15.43 -4.59
CA ASN A 448 -9.76 -16.00 -5.93
C ASN A 448 -11.00 -15.86 -6.82
N ASP A 449 -11.77 -14.78 -6.68
CA ASP A 449 -12.92 -14.50 -7.53
C ASP A 449 -12.58 -13.76 -8.83
N GLY A 450 -11.34 -13.25 -8.93
CA GLY A 450 -10.78 -12.55 -10.09
C GLY A 450 -10.91 -11.03 -10.00
N TRP A 451 -11.39 -10.48 -8.89
CA TRP A 451 -11.43 -9.06 -8.61
C TRP A 451 -10.40 -8.71 -7.51
N LEU A 452 -9.66 -7.62 -7.71
CA LEU A 452 -8.70 -7.19 -6.71
C LEU A 452 -9.41 -6.56 -5.50
N ASP A 453 -9.22 -7.15 -4.35
CA ASP A 453 -9.62 -6.66 -3.04
C ASP A 453 -8.59 -5.67 -2.49
N LEU A 454 -8.84 -5.09 -1.31
CA LEU A 454 -7.93 -4.12 -0.69
C LEU A 454 -7.70 -4.44 0.79
N PHE A 455 -6.44 -4.58 1.19
CA PHE A 455 -6.03 -4.65 2.59
C PHE A 455 -5.26 -3.39 3.00
N ILE A 456 -5.46 -2.95 4.27
CA ILE A 456 -4.84 -1.74 4.81
C ILE A 456 -4.36 -2.01 6.24
N ALA A 457 -3.07 -1.80 6.49
CA ALA A 457 -2.48 -1.82 7.82
C ALA A 457 -2.64 -0.47 8.50
N ASN A 458 -3.28 -0.46 9.66
CA ASN A 458 -3.59 0.75 10.41
C ASN A 458 -2.79 0.88 11.70
N GLY A 459 -2.48 2.12 12.09
CA GLY A 459 -1.79 2.38 13.35
C GLY A 459 -1.29 3.82 13.46
N HIS A 460 -1.60 4.51 14.56
CA HIS A 460 -1.23 5.91 14.70
C HIS A 460 0.29 6.10 14.91
N VAL A 461 0.80 7.30 14.60
CA VAL A 461 2.23 7.63 14.74
C VAL A 461 2.59 8.10 16.15
N TYR A 462 1.61 8.62 16.90
CA TYR A 462 1.83 9.21 18.20
C TYR A 462 1.21 8.36 19.32
N PRO A 463 2.01 7.68 20.17
CA PRO A 463 1.45 6.93 21.31
C PRO A 463 0.74 7.85 22.33
N GLU A 464 1.07 9.13 22.34
CA GLU A 464 0.51 10.13 23.25
C GLU A 464 -0.98 10.40 22.98
N VAL A 465 -1.50 10.04 21.80
CA VAL A 465 -2.93 10.22 21.45
C VAL A 465 -3.89 9.46 22.36
N GLU A 466 -3.43 8.40 23.04
CA GLU A 466 -4.21 7.70 24.06
C GLU A 466 -4.59 8.61 25.25
N GLN A 467 -3.92 9.76 25.40
CA GLN A 467 -4.21 10.77 26.41
C GLN A 467 -5.09 11.89 25.88
N SER A 468 -5.37 11.91 24.55
CA SER A 468 -6.16 12.95 23.90
C SER A 468 -7.65 12.83 24.23
N ALA A 469 -8.33 13.97 24.29
CA ALA A 469 -9.78 14.04 24.43
C ALA A 469 -10.54 13.51 23.19
N ASP A 470 -9.91 13.45 22.04
CA ASP A 470 -10.52 13.03 20.75
C ASP A 470 -10.73 11.51 20.64
N LYS A 471 -10.34 10.72 21.64
CA LYS A 471 -10.47 9.25 21.67
C LYS A 471 -9.84 8.56 20.46
N VAL A 472 -8.74 9.08 20.00
CA VAL A 472 -7.88 8.46 18.98
C VAL A 472 -7.10 7.33 19.64
N HIS A 473 -6.96 6.21 18.94
CA HIS A 473 -6.19 5.06 19.44
C HIS A 473 -4.86 4.94 18.70
N PHE A 474 -3.80 4.67 19.48
CA PHE A 474 -2.47 4.41 18.92
C PHE A 474 -2.42 3.08 18.17
N LYS A 475 -2.92 2.01 18.81
CA LYS A 475 -3.12 0.71 18.16
C LYS A 475 -4.49 0.68 17.48
N GLN A 476 -4.52 0.24 16.22
CA GLN A 476 -5.74 0.22 15.42
C GLN A 476 -5.92 -1.16 14.77
N ILE A 477 -7.16 -1.50 14.43
CA ILE A 477 -7.47 -2.72 13.67
C ILE A 477 -7.14 -2.47 12.19
N ASN A 478 -6.49 -3.43 11.55
CA ASN A 478 -6.30 -3.41 10.10
C ASN A 478 -7.64 -3.54 9.38
N SER A 479 -7.74 -3.02 8.18
CA SER A 479 -8.98 -3.04 7.40
C SER A 479 -8.86 -3.98 6.20
N LEU A 480 -9.93 -4.71 5.91
CA LEU A 480 -10.09 -5.55 4.72
C LEU A 480 -11.36 -5.15 3.99
N PHE A 481 -11.24 -4.96 2.69
CA PHE A 481 -12.33 -4.59 1.79
C PHE A 481 -12.45 -5.62 0.69
N HIS A 482 -13.66 -6.14 0.49
CA HIS A 482 -14.00 -6.99 -0.64
C HIS A 482 -14.49 -6.15 -1.82
N ASN A 483 -14.01 -6.45 -3.01
CA ASN A 483 -14.42 -5.83 -4.26
C ASN A 483 -15.64 -6.56 -4.84
N GLU A 484 -16.77 -5.89 -4.95
CA GLU A 484 -18.00 -6.48 -5.48
C GLU A 484 -18.01 -6.68 -7.03
N GLY A 485 -16.90 -6.41 -7.73
CA GLY A 485 -16.83 -6.47 -9.19
C GLY A 485 -17.69 -5.42 -9.90
N THR A 486 -18.05 -4.36 -9.18
CA THR A 486 -18.91 -3.27 -9.67
C THR A 486 -18.24 -1.90 -9.53
N GLY A 487 -16.93 -1.86 -9.30
CA GLY A 487 -16.18 -0.66 -8.93
C GLY A 487 -16.40 -0.23 -7.48
N LYS A 488 -16.96 -1.12 -6.62
CA LYS A 488 -17.24 -0.83 -5.20
C LYS A 488 -16.56 -1.82 -4.29
N PHE A 489 -16.05 -1.28 -3.20
CA PHE A 489 -15.49 -2.01 -2.09
C PHE A 489 -16.42 -1.99 -0.88
N VAL A 490 -16.56 -3.13 -0.21
CA VAL A 490 -17.30 -3.31 1.03
C VAL A 490 -16.33 -3.71 2.13
N GLU A 491 -16.33 -2.98 3.25
CA GLU A 491 -15.49 -3.33 4.39
C GLU A 491 -15.97 -4.65 5.03
N THR A 492 -15.11 -5.67 4.99
CA THR A 492 -15.35 -7.02 5.51
C THR A 492 -14.51 -7.37 6.75
N THR A 493 -13.79 -6.40 7.32
CA THR A 493 -12.87 -6.57 8.46
C THR A 493 -13.44 -7.43 9.59
N LYS A 494 -14.68 -7.17 10.00
CA LYS A 494 -15.34 -7.88 11.12
C LYS A 494 -15.67 -9.33 10.80
N GLN A 495 -15.83 -9.66 9.54
CA GLN A 495 -16.19 -10.99 9.02
C GLN A 495 -14.95 -11.79 8.63
N ALA A 496 -13.80 -11.13 8.45
CA ALA A 496 -12.56 -11.71 7.94
C ALA A 496 -11.89 -12.73 8.87
N GLY A 497 -12.37 -12.87 10.09
CA GLY A 497 -11.89 -13.90 11.02
C GLY A 497 -11.07 -13.38 12.21
N PRO A 498 -10.53 -14.28 13.03
CA PRO A 498 -9.86 -13.92 14.29
C PRO A 498 -8.58 -13.11 14.09
N GLY A 499 -7.94 -13.16 12.93
CA GLY A 499 -6.75 -12.36 12.59
C GLY A 499 -6.99 -10.86 12.62
N PHE A 500 -8.24 -10.41 12.51
CA PHE A 500 -8.62 -8.99 12.49
C PHE A 500 -9.22 -8.49 13.82
N THR A 501 -8.96 -9.16 14.93
CA THR A 501 -9.56 -8.79 16.22
C THR A 501 -8.61 -8.04 17.15
N THR A 502 -7.32 -8.12 16.92
CA THR A 502 -6.29 -7.51 17.76
C THR A 502 -5.78 -6.22 17.12
N PRO A 503 -5.81 -5.07 17.83
CA PRO A 503 -5.27 -3.83 17.31
C PRO A 503 -3.75 -3.80 17.42
N TYR A 504 -3.08 -3.31 16.36
CA TYR A 504 -1.64 -3.15 16.25
C TYR A 504 -1.25 -1.71 15.82
N VAL A 505 0.03 -1.45 15.70
CA VAL A 505 0.56 -0.25 15.06
C VAL A 505 1.14 -0.69 13.71
N GLY A 506 0.23 -0.98 12.78
CA GLY A 506 0.58 -1.52 11.47
C GLY A 506 1.43 -0.55 10.65
N ARG A 507 2.36 -1.10 9.85
CA ARG A 507 3.27 -0.34 8.97
C ARG A 507 3.41 -1.04 7.62
N GLY A 508 4.56 -1.64 7.34
CA GLY A 508 4.81 -2.37 6.11
C GLY A 508 3.90 -3.59 5.95
N VAL A 509 3.53 -3.88 4.71
CA VAL A 509 2.74 -5.06 4.35
C VAL A 509 3.36 -5.70 3.12
N ALA A 510 3.39 -7.03 3.10
CA ALA A 510 3.63 -7.80 1.89
C ALA A 510 2.62 -8.94 1.77
N PHE A 511 2.28 -9.23 0.53
CA PHE A 511 1.39 -10.31 0.12
C PHE A 511 2.20 -11.43 -0.52
N ALA A 512 1.93 -12.67 -0.15
CA ALA A 512 2.50 -13.85 -0.77
C ALA A 512 1.65 -15.08 -0.44
N ASP A 513 1.70 -16.08 -1.30
CA ASP A 513 1.21 -17.42 -0.99
C ASP A 513 2.38 -18.19 -0.33
N PHE A 514 2.39 -18.22 1.02
CA PHE A 514 3.50 -18.78 1.81
C PHE A 514 3.44 -20.30 1.95
N ASP A 515 2.29 -20.92 1.78
CA ASP A 515 2.12 -22.38 1.86
C ASP A 515 1.81 -23.02 0.50
N ASN A 516 1.82 -22.21 -0.58
CA ASN A 516 1.63 -22.62 -1.96
C ASN A 516 0.31 -23.39 -2.17
N ASP A 517 -0.76 -22.97 -1.48
CA ASP A 517 -2.12 -23.51 -1.62
C ASP A 517 -2.98 -22.77 -2.64
N GLY A 518 -2.50 -21.62 -3.13
CA GLY A 518 -3.14 -20.77 -4.14
C GLY A 518 -3.99 -19.65 -3.56
N PHE A 519 -4.07 -19.51 -2.25
CA PHE A 519 -4.69 -18.37 -1.58
C PHE A 519 -3.60 -17.47 -0.99
N VAL A 520 -3.71 -16.17 -1.25
CA VAL A 520 -2.68 -15.21 -0.85
C VAL A 520 -2.82 -14.86 0.63
N GLU A 521 -1.73 -14.97 1.38
CA GLU A 521 -1.56 -14.53 2.75
C GLU A 521 -1.03 -13.10 2.84
N MET A 522 -1.00 -12.59 4.07
CA MET A 522 -0.45 -11.28 4.40
C MET A 522 0.53 -11.36 5.56
N VAL A 523 1.65 -10.65 5.43
CA VAL A 523 2.53 -10.34 6.55
C VAL A 523 2.56 -8.85 6.81
N VAL A 524 2.32 -8.45 8.06
CA VAL A 524 2.26 -7.04 8.49
C VAL A 524 3.36 -6.77 9.49
N GLY A 525 4.21 -5.81 9.19
CA GLY A 525 5.18 -5.27 10.14
C GLY A 525 4.51 -4.32 11.13
N ASN A 526 4.70 -4.55 12.42
CA ASN A 526 4.09 -3.76 13.48
C ASN A 526 5.14 -2.95 14.24
N ASN A 527 4.91 -1.64 14.41
CA ASN A 527 5.85 -0.75 15.09
C ASN A 527 5.85 -1.00 16.61
N GLY A 528 6.93 -1.61 17.09
CA GLY A 528 7.14 -1.92 18.50
C GLY A 528 6.46 -3.20 19.00
N ASP A 529 5.93 -4.00 18.06
CA ASP A 529 5.29 -5.28 18.34
C ASP A 529 5.89 -6.39 17.42
N PRO A 530 5.59 -7.68 17.65
CA PRO A 530 5.83 -8.74 16.67
C PRO A 530 5.10 -8.47 15.35
N PRO A 531 5.57 -9.01 14.21
CA PRO A 531 4.80 -8.97 12.98
C PRO A 531 3.51 -9.76 13.14
N LEU A 532 2.59 -9.57 12.20
CA LEU A 532 1.35 -10.33 12.11
C LEU A 532 1.38 -11.12 10.81
N LEU A 533 1.44 -12.45 10.89
CA LEU A 533 1.30 -13.36 9.75
C LEU A 533 -0.13 -13.90 9.73
N LEU A 534 -0.88 -13.48 8.72
CA LEU A 534 -2.28 -13.82 8.53
C LEU A 534 -2.42 -14.91 7.47
N HIS A 535 -2.65 -16.15 7.91
CA HIS A 535 -2.94 -17.26 7.02
C HIS A 535 -4.38 -17.20 6.51
N ASN A 536 -4.54 -17.33 5.21
CA ASN A 536 -5.82 -17.38 4.50
C ASN A 536 -6.31 -18.82 4.43
N SER A 537 -7.46 -19.11 5.03
CA SER A 537 -7.99 -20.49 5.08
C SER A 537 -8.51 -21.01 3.74
N GLY A 538 -8.63 -20.16 2.72
CA GLY A 538 -9.25 -20.54 1.45
C GLY A 538 -10.66 -21.10 1.63
N GLY A 539 -11.00 -22.10 0.84
CA GLY A 539 -12.17 -22.96 1.09
C GLY A 539 -13.50 -22.51 0.49
N ASN A 540 -13.53 -21.42 -0.28
CA ASN A 540 -14.72 -21.00 -1.03
C ASN A 540 -14.95 -21.81 -2.32
N GLY A 541 -13.97 -22.66 -2.71
CA GLY A 541 -13.98 -23.48 -3.91
C GLY A 541 -13.80 -22.69 -5.19
N ASN A 542 -13.21 -21.52 -5.13
CA ASN A 542 -12.69 -20.79 -6.26
C ASN A 542 -11.33 -21.39 -6.69
N HIS A 543 -11.00 -21.22 -7.96
CA HIS A 543 -9.79 -21.70 -8.59
C HIS A 543 -8.82 -20.53 -8.80
N PHE A 544 -7.54 -20.87 -9.00
CA PHE A 544 -6.48 -19.88 -9.23
C PHE A 544 -5.51 -20.34 -10.33
N ILE A 545 -4.68 -19.43 -10.81
CA ILE A 545 -3.43 -19.71 -11.53
C ILE A 545 -2.37 -18.75 -11.01
N ASN A 546 -1.17 -19.27 -10.78
CA ASN A 546 -0.03 -18.46 -10.36
C ASN A 546 1.10 -18.57 -11.39
N PHE A 547 1.75 -17.44 -11.70
CA PHE A 547 2.84 -17.37 -12.68
C PHE A 547 4.09 -16.77 -12.05
N ARG A 548 5.22 -17.52 -12.16
CA ARG A 548 6.58 -16.99 -12.03
C ARG A 548 7.11 -16.75 -13.44
N LEU A 549 7.52 -15.55 -13.74
CA LEU A 549 8.15 -15.20 -15.02
C LEU A 549 9.67 -15.17 -14.87
N VAL A 550 10.38 -15.61 -15.92
CA VAL A 550 11.85 -15.65 -15.94
C VAL A 550 12.34 -15.01 -17.23
N GLY A 551 12.91 -13.80 -17.13
CA GLY A 551 13.45 -13.09 -18.27
C GLY A 551 14.74 -13.73 -18.81
N THR A 552 14.95 -13.57 -20.11
CA THR A 552 16.19 -14.01 -20.80
C THR A 552 16.79 -12.90 -21.66
N LYS A 553 15.96 -11.99 -22.18
CA LYS A 553 16.33 -10.73 -22.83
C LYS A 553 15.88 -9.55 -21.99
N SER A 554 14.76 -9.69 -21.33
CA SER A 554 14.31 -8.84 -20.24
C SER A 554 15.17 -9.09 -19.00
N ASN A 555 15.10 -8.20 -17.99
CA ASN A 555 15.67 -8.49 -16.69
C ASN A 555 15.15 -9.84 -16.15
N ARG A 556 15.97 -10.52 -15.35
CA ARG A 556 15.73 -11.90 -14.93
C ARG A 556 14.45 -12.07 -14.13
N ASP A 557 14.10 -11.10 -13.30
CA ASP A 557 12.86 -11.07 -12.50
C ASP A 557 11.61 -10.73 -13.32
N ALA A 558 11.78 -10.42 -14.62
CA ALA A 558 10.72 -9.99 -15.52
C ALA A 558 9.92 -8.77 -15.01
N MET A 559 10.52 -7.91 -14.17
CA MET A 559 9.87 -6.68 -13.72
C MET A 559 9.55 -5.78 -14.91
N GLY A 560 8.29 -5.32 -14.99
CA GLY A 560 7.70 -4.64 -16.13
C GLY A 560 7.00 -5.57 -17.13
N ALA A 561 7.00 -6.90 -16.89
CA ALA A 561 6.20 -7.83 -17.71
C ALA A 561 4.73 -7.75 -17.32
N ARG A 562 3.86 -7.65 -18.34
CA ARG A 562 2.40 -7.64 -18.17
C ARG A 562 1.82 -8.98 -18.56
N ILE A 563 1.03 -9.56 -17.66
CA ILE A 563 0.30 -10.80 -17.86
C ILE A 563 -1.18 -10.49 -18.00
N HIS A 564 -1.78 -10.94 -19.09
CA HIS A 564 -3.21 -10.82 -19.36
C HIS A 564 -3.85 -12.21 -19.39
N VAL A 565 -4.82 -12.42 -18.50
CA VAL A 565 -5.54 -13.70 -18.36
C VAL A 565 -7.00 -13.50 -18.70
N VAL A 566 -7.52 -14.35 -19.58
CA VAL A 566 -8.96 -14.44 -19.89
C VAL A 566 -9.49 -15.78 -19.39
N ALA A 567 -10.45 -15.74 -18.46
CA ALA A 567 -11.04 -16.91 -17.85
C ALA A 567 -12.53 -16.69 -17.52
N GLY A 568 -13.41 -17.57 -18.00
CA GLY A 568 -14.85 -17.53 -17.70
C GLY A 568 -15.55 -16.24 -18.09
N GLY A 569 -15.01 -15.51 -19.07
CA GLY A 569 -15.51 -14.22 -19.54
C GLY A 569 -14.95 -13.01 -18.78
N LEU A 570 -14.14 -13.21 -17.74
CA LEU A 570 -13.39 -12.16 -17.05
C LEU A 570 -12.03 -11.95 -17.74
N SER A 571 -11.58 -10.70 -17.83
CA SER A 571 -10.32 -10.30 -18.46
C SER A 571 -9.51 -9.55 -17.40
N GLN A 572 -8.40 -10.10 -16.96
CA GLN A 572 -7.59 -9.58 -15.85
C GLN A 572 -6.18 -9.27 -16.33
N ILE A 573 -5.58 -8.20 -15.82
CA ILE A 573 -4.16 -7.94 -16.01
C ILE A 573 -3.44 -7.89 -14.66
N ARG A 574 -2.16 -8.29 -14.66
CA ARG A 574 -1.19 -8.05 -13.59
C ARG A 574 0.13 -7.64 -14.23
N GLU A 575 0.85 -6.76 -13.57
CA GLU A 575 2.21 -6.41 -13.95
C GLU A 575 3.19 -6.86 -12.87
N VAL A 576 4.30 -7.47 -13.27
CA VAL A 576 5.36 -7.86 -12.33
C VAL A 576 6.11 -6.60 -11.94
N ALA A 577 5.97 -6.18 -10.68
CA ALA A 577 6.52 -4.92 -10.20
C ALA A 577 7.20 -5.08 -8.84
N GLY A 578 8.32 -4.38 -8.66
CA GLY A 578 8.96 -4.23 -7.35
C GLY A 578 8.34 -3.08 -6.54
N GLY A 579 8.52 -3.08 -5.21
CA GLY A 579 7.99 -2.04 -4.32
C GLY A 579 6.46 -2.13 -4.13
N GLY A 580 5.77 -1.00 -4.12
CA GLY A 580 4.30 -0.97 -4.18
C GLY A 580 3.57 -1.15 -2.85
N SER A 581 4.22 -0.94 -1.70
CA SER A 581 3.62 -0.86 -0.37
C SER A 581 4.45 0.10 0.49
N TYR A 582 4.05 0.31 1.75
CA TYR A 582 4.82 1.16 2.65
C TYR A 582 6.15 0.52 3.02
N LEU A 583 7.27 1.03 2.47
CA LEU A 583 8.63 0.56 2.75
C LEU A 583 8.83 -0.94 2.54
N SER A 584 8.00 -1.58 1.71
CA SER A 584 7.87 -3.03 1.63
C SER A 584 7.71 -3.52 0.19
N GLN A 585 7.90 -4.82 -0.02
CA GLN A 585 7.70 -5.48 -1.31
C GLN A 585 7.03 -6.83 -1.11
N SER A 586 6.03 -7.12 -1.94
CA SER A 586 5.33 -8.41 -2.03
C SER A 586 6.08 -9.41 -2.93
N ASP A 587 5.59 -10.65 -2.94
CA ASP A 587 5.99 -11.69 -3.90
C ASP A 587 5.84 -11.20 -5.36
N LEU A 588 6.82 -11.49 -6.21
CA LEU A 588 6.79 -11.14 -7.63
C LEU A 588 5.96 -12.12 -8.47
N ARG A 589 5.55 -13.24 -7.91
CA ARG A 589 4.63 -14.16 -8.59
C ARG A 589 3.27 -13.50 -8.77
N ALA A 590 2.73 -13.61 -10.00
CA ALA A 590 1.42 -13.06 -10.32
C ALA A 590 0.31 -14.09 -10.05
N ASN A 591 -0.54 -13.80 -9.09
CA ASN A 591 -1.72 -14.62 -8.75
C ASN A 591 -2.96 -14.08 -9.50
N PHE A 592 -3.76 -15.00 -10.06
CA PHE A 592 -5.03 -14.74 -10.73
C PHE A 592 -6.11 -15.66 -10.19
N GLY A 593 -7.11 -15.10 -9.54
CA GLY A 593 -8.33 -15.82 -9.20
C GLY A 593 -9.17 -16.07 -10.46
N LEU A 594 -9.75 -17.26 -10.55
CA LEU A 594 -10.55 -17.70 -11.69
C LEU A 594 -12.02 -17.97 -11.34
N GLY A 595 -12.44 -17.66 -10.11
CA GLY A 595 -13.75 -18.01 -9.61
C GLY A 595 -14.02 -19.50 -9.75
N LYS A 596 -15.12 -19.87 -10.37
CA LYS A 596 -15.49 -21.29 -10.59
C LYS A 596 -14.93 -21.89 -11.89
N THR A 597 -14.10 -21.15 -12.60
CA THR A 597 -13.53 -21.57 -13.88
C THR A 597 -12.28 -22.40 -13.65
N THR A 598 -12.23 -23.61 -14.18
CA THR A 598 -11.13 -24.57 -14.00
C THR A 598 -10.02 -24.43 -15.06
N ARG A 599 -10.06 -23.38 -15.87
CA ARG A 599 -9.12 -23.18 -16.99
C ARG A 599 -9.18 -21.74 -17.48
N ALA A 600 -8.04 -21.14 -17.75
CA ALA A 600 -7.96 -19.91 -18.52
C ALA A 600 -8.02 -20.23 -20.01
N GLU A 601 -8.87 -19.52 -20.77
CA GLU A 601 -8.94 -19.62 -22.22
C GLU A 601 -7.65 -19.14 -22.88
N THR A 602 -7.11 -18.02 -22.35
CA THR A 602 -5.89 -17.39 -22.86
C THR A 602 -5.08 -16.80 -21.72
N VAL A 603 -3.76 -17.00 -21.79
CA VAL A 603 -2.75 -16.31 -21.01
C VAL A 603 -1.78 -15.65 -21.98
N GLU A 604 -1.72 -14.34 -21.98
CA GLU A 604 -0.83 -13.56 -22.83
C GLU A 604 0.19 -12.82 -21.97
N ILE A 605 1.47 -12.90 -22.31
CA ILE A 605 2.55 -12.21 -21.63
C ILE A 605 3.19 -11.22 -22.60
N THR A 606 3.23 -9.95 -22.21
CA THR A 606 4.02 -8.93 -22.87
C THR A 606 5.26 -8.66 -22.01
N TRP A 607 6.42 -9.03 -22.53
CA TRP A 607 7.71 -8.90 -21.85
C TRP A 607 8.31 -7.48 -21.99
N PRO A 608 9.12 -7.01 -21.06
CA PRO A 608 9.85 -5.74 -21.19
C PRO A 608 10.67 -5.63 -22.49
N SER A 609 11.19 -6.74 -23.01
CA SER A 609 11.88 -6.79 -24.30
C SER A 609 10.99 -6.48 -25.51
N GLY A 610 9.66 -6.38 -25.31
CA GLY A 610 8.65 -6.27 -26.36
C GLY A 610 8.22 -7.60 -26.98
N MET A 611 8.77 -8.73 -26.51
CA MET A 611 8.29 -10.05 -26.92
C MET A 611 6.88 -10.30 -26.39
N ARG A 612 6.07 -11.05 -27.15
CA ARG A 612 4.74 -11.54 -26.73
C ARG A 612 4.70 -13.06 -26.81
N GLN A 613 4.19 -13.69 -25.76
CA GLN A 613 3.93 -15.13 -25.69
C GLN A 613 2.46 -15.36 -25.36
N VAL A 614 1.84 -16.34 -25.98
CA VAL A 614 0.41 -16.63 -25.76
C VAL A 614 0.23 -18.13 -25.55
N PHE A 615 -0.44 -18.46 -24.46
CA PHE A 615 -0.82 -19.83 -24.11
C PHE A 615 -2.33 -19.96 -24.09
N HIS A 616 -2.84 -21.11 -24.50
CA HIS A 616 -4.27 -21.36 -24.55
C HIS A 616 -4.67 -22.57 -23.71
N ASN A 617 -5.87 -22.52 -23.13
CA ASN A 617 -6.44 -23.60 -22.34
C ASN A 617 -5.56 -24.00 -21.15
N VAL A 618 -5.05 -23.01 -20.41
CA VAL A 618 -4.17 -23.20 -19.26
C VAL A 618 -4.99 -23.69 -18.06
N GLU A 619 -4.60 -24.82 -17.47
CA GLU A 619 -5.33 -25.45 -16.38
C GLU A 619 -5.19 -24.67 -15.08
N ALA A 620 -6.27 -24.56 -14.30
CA ALA A 620 -6.30 -23.95 -12.98
C ALA A 620 -5.59 -24.79 -11.90
N ASP A 621 -5.45 -24.23 -10.71
CA ASP A 621 -4.89 -24.82 -9.49
C ASP A 621 -3.43 -25.27 -9.69
N LYS A 622 -2.67 -24.42 -10.39
CA LYS A 622 -1.27 -24.66 -10.71
C LYS A 622 -0.42 -23.42 -10.61
N PHE A 623 0.84 -23.65 -10.24
CA PHE A 623 1.93 -22.70 -10.31
C PHE A 623 2.73 -22.99 -11.57
N TYR A 624 2.82 -22.00 -12.45
CA TYR A 624 3.57 -22.10 -13.67
C TYR A 624 4.81 -21.22 -13.65
N GLU A 625 5.92 -21.78 -14.15
CA GLU A 625 7.11 -21.01 -14.50
C GLU A 625 7.15 -20.84 -16.02
N ILE A 626 7.26 -19.61 -16.48
CA ILE A 626 7.32 -19.25 -17.89
C ILE A 626 8.62 -18.50 -18.15
N GLU A 627 9.46 -19.09 -18.99
CA GLU A 627 10.71 -18.49 -19.43
C GLU A 627 10.50 -17.73 -20.74
N GLU A 628 11.02 -16.52 -20.83
CA GLU A 628 10.93 -15.68 -22.03
C GLU A 628 11.49 -16.39 -23.24
N GLY A 629 10.65 -16.49 -24.30
CA GLY A 629 10.99 -17.13 -25.58
C GLY A 629 10.84 -18.64 -25.62
N LYS A 630 10.36 -19.29 -24.55
CA LYS A 630 9.99 -20.72 -24.55
C LYS A 630 8.48 -20.89 -24.65
N ASP A 631 8.01 -21.65 -25.63
CA ASP A 631 6.58 -21.94 -25.84
C ASP A 631 6.07 -23.08 -24.92
N GLU A 632 6.67 -23.26 -23.76
CA GLU A 632 6.32 -24.32 -22.80
C GLU A 632 5.90 -23.71 -21.46
N LEU A 633 4.80 -24.23 -20.90
CA LEU A 633 4.40 -23.98 -19.52
C LEU A 633 5.05 -25.05 -18.62
N SER A 634 6.06 -24.64 -17.86
CA SER A 634 6.64 -25.50 -16.85
C SER A 634 5.85 -25.39 -15.56
N GLN A 635 5.46 -26.51 -14.97
CA GLN A 635 4.88 -26.49 -13.62
C GLN A 635 6.00 -26.28 -12.61
N GLN A 636 5.90 -25.23 -11.79
CA GLN A 636 6.83 -24.96 -10.70
C GLN A 636 6.84 -26.15 -9.72
N ARG A 637 8.01 -26.54 -9.26
CA ARG A 637 8.18 -27.58 -8.25
C ARG A 637 8.67 -26.95 -6.97
N PHE A 638 8.02 -27.31 -5.88
CA PHE A 638 8.41 -26.89 -4.54
C PHE A 638 9.30 -27.98 -3.93
N ALA A 639 10.52 -27.61 -3.55
CA ALA A 639 11.41 -28.51 -2.86
C ALA A 639 10.98 -28.64 -1.40
N HIS A 640 10.56 -29.81 -0.96
CA HIS A 640 10.42 -30.06 0.47
C HIS A 640 11.82 -30.16 1.09
N SER A 641 12.21 -29.18 1.87
CA SER A 641 13.42 -29.24 2.68
C SER A 641 13.22 -30.30 3.78
N THR A 642 13.63 -31.54 3.51
CA THR A 642 13.83 -32.50 4.61
C THR A 642 15.01 -31.98 5.43
N PRO A 643 14.84 -31.61 6.71
CA PRO A 643 15.97 -31.19 7.52
C PRO A 643 17.00 -32.31 7.56
N THR A 644 18.11 -32.15 6.86
CA THR A 644 19.27 -33.02 7.05
C THR A 644 19.88 -32.69 8.41
N ILE A 645 19.41 -33.37 9.46
CA ILE A 645 20.09 -33.39 10.75
C ILE A 645 21.45 -34.01 10.49
N PRO A 646 22.58 -33.32 10.69
CA PRO A 646 23.87 -33.93 10.57
C PRO A 646 23.96 -35.02 11.64
N SER A 647 24.06 -36.29 11.24
CA SER A 647 24.31 -37.38 12.18
C SER A 647 25.59 -37.09 12.92
N SER A 648 25.48 -36.86 14.24
CA SER A 648 26.63 -36.80 15.13
C SER A 648 27.41 -38.10 14.98
N LYS A 649 28.53 -38.05 14.27
CA LYS A 649 29.52 -39.12 14.35
C LYS A 649 30.06 -39.16 15.78
N LYS A 650 29.84 -40.30 16.45
CA LYS A 650 30.47 -40.67 17.73
C LYS A 650 31.97 -40.71 17.58
#